data_987801d1153659af82311a2ccae2f2ed
#
_entry.id   987801d1153659af82311a2ccae2f2ed
#
_cell.length_a   1.000
_cell.length_b   1.000
_cell.length_c   1.000
_cell.angle_alpha   90.00
_cell.angle_beta   90.00
_cell.angle_gamma   90.00
#
_symmetry.space_group_name_H-M   'P 1'
#
loop_
_entity.id
_entity.type
_entity.pdbx_description
1 polymer ?
#
loop_
_entity_poly.entity_id
_entity_poly.type
_entity_poly.pdbx_seq_one_letter_code
_entity_poly.pdbx_strand_id
1 'polypeptide(L)'
;FWKAALARDEQVVYFRFAQHAELVPLDSGAARVELDPERGFERFITAIHRVIAELGPRANYVFDMFSELVRDWYSERMLGNFFMLTCPYLYALDTVAYFAVLRNYHSYHAIQPIAETAQLLIRVHRYQGKIYIHPLKVDQRYSPTMHMIHAWEDDQFTPVTDSATTAEIVNSTRWPGLKSASYRMIGMWDRRFMQAEETLAAHAAGSVPTQTIHETFDRVVTRILSRDERVVPLLRQYVTLQDIVDVWKRVVGSGMVGGKTVGLLLARAILKQSSPKWEQLLEPHDSFFVGSDIFYMYLVQNDCWWIRQKQKSPSTLLDEIGEARRRILKGDFPDYLVKRFADMLDYFGQSPIIVRSSSLLEDAFGNAFAGKYESIFCPNQGTHQQRLEELLGAIRFVYASAMSEEALTYRAKRGVLDRDEQMALLVQRVSGMQYGEVFYPQLAGVGFSVNPFVWHHDIDPEAGVLRLVFGLGTRAVDRSDDDYTRVVALNVPFKRPQGSEAEVRHYSQRRVDYLDLKRNRFTSGYFQDVVARSPGLEPHVFGYQDRGLERRRRTTPWLINLDQTLERIPLADDMREMLRTLREAYGCHVDIEFTANLRADGSYKINLLQCRPLQIKECDLDVSVRPRVASQNVIMEAHGAVLGYQRMLDISRLIYVVPSAYGHLPTQQRHSVARLIGRLTHVDDAGKNGRIMLLGPGRWGTKMPELGVPVAFGEINTVAVLCEIDAMHEGLTPDLSLGTHFFHELVEMNMLYLGYFRARRGNHLNEEYLAQAPNLLGELLPDEAGWANVVRVLCPPAGRRLVLSADHMEQKALLFLAAE
;
A
#
# COMPACT_ATOMS: atom_id res chain seq x y z
N PHE A 1 33.04 6.81 24.03
CA PHE A 1 33.98 5.67 23.95
C PHE A 1 35.22 5.91 24.80
N TRP A 2 36.13 6.86 24.44
CA TRP A 2 37.41 7.08 25.15
C TRP A 2 37.20 7.50 26.62
N LYS A 3 36.23 8.35 26.93
CA LYS A 3 35.90 8.73 28.34
C LYS A 3 35.53 7.52 29.17
N ALA A 4 34.72 6.61 28.64
CA ALA A 4 34.30 5.41 29.32
C ALA A 4 35.45 4.43 29.54
N ALA A 5 36.41 4.35 28.63
CA ALA A 5 37.61 3.54 28.74
C ALA A 5 38.52 4.10 29.83
N LEU A 6 38.84 5.41 29.84
CA LEU A 6 39.62 6.07 30.85
C LEU A 6 39.00 6.03 32.26
N ALA A 7 37.64 6.11 32.33
CA ALA A 7 36.94 5.96 33.59
C ALA A 7 37.06 4.55 34.19
N ARG A 8 37.45 3.54 33.43
CA ARG A 8 37.74 2.18 33.85
C ARG A 8 39.26 1.93 34.06
N ASP A 9 40.06 3.00 33.99
CA ASP A 9 41.54 2.92 34.08
C ASP A 9 42.17 2.07 32.97
N GLU A 10 41.54 2.07 31.79
CA GLU A 10 42.01 1.36 30.62
C GLU A 10 42.89 2.27 29.75
N GLN A 11 43.90 1.68 29.10
CA GLN A 11 44.76 2.44 28.16
C GLN A 11 44.00 2.84 26.94
N VAL A 12 44.12 4.10 26.53
CA VAL A 12 43.52 4.64 25.32
C VAL A 12 44.58 5.23 24.39
N VAL A 13 44.61 4.81 23.15
CA VAL A 13 45.48 5.35 22.11
C VAL A 13 44.66 6.07 21.07
N TYR A 14 45.02 7.29 20.74
CA TYR A 14 44.40 8.13 19.76
C TYR A 14 45.32 8.27 18.54
N PHE A 15 44.96 7.54 17.45
CA PHE A 15 45.59 7.68 16.15
C PHE A 15 44.88 8.77 15.39
N ARG A 16 45.61 9.85 15.09
CA ARG A 16 45.07 11.01 14.39
C ARG A 16 45.62 11.13 12.99
N PHE A 17 44.70 11.19 12.02
CA PHE A 17 45.00 11.44 10.59
C PHE A 17 44.22 12.65 10.07
N ALA A 18 43.30 13.20 10.85
CA ALA A 18 42.35 14.23 10.48
C ALA A 18 42.96 15.65 10.61
N GLN A 19 42.48 16.53 9.70
CA GLN A 19 42.81 17.95 9.76
C GLN A 19 41.76 18.76 10.56
N HIS A 20 40.62 18.19 10.93
CA HIS A 20 39.63 18.85 11.78
C HIS A 20 40.11 19.01 13.24
N ALA A 21 39.37 19.76 14.04
CA ALA A 21 39.63 19.89 15.47
C ALA A 21 39.67 18.54 16.19
N GLU A 22 40.52 18.37 17.19
CA GLU A 22 40.74 17.13 17.92
C GLU A 22 39.48 16.67 18.61
N LEU A 23 39.13 15.38 18.43
CA LEU A 23 38.01 14.73 19.09
C LEU A 23 38.34 14.24 20.51
N VAL A 24 39.63 13.94 20.76
CA VAL A 24 40.13 13.55 22.08
C VAL A 24 41.05 14.67 22.56
N PRO A 25 40.70 15.39 23.66
CA PRO A 25 41.48 16.49 24.17
C PRO A 25 42.91 16.05 24.60
N LEU A 26 43.91 16.93 24.42
CA LEU A 26 45.31 16.66 24.76
C LEU A 26 45.54 16.33 26.22
N ASP A 27 44.70 16.87 27.10
CA ASP A 27 44.77 16.68 28.55
C ASP A 27 43.91 15.49 29.04
N SER A 28 43.40 14.70 28.16
CA SER A 28 42.49 13.57 28.45
C SER A 28 43.13 12.37 29.10
N GLY A 29 44.46 12.24 29.07
CA GLY A 29 45.21 11.06 29.51
C GLY A 29 45.31 9.96 28.44
N ALA A 30 44.76 10.15 27.24
CA ALA A 30 44.95 9.23 26.08
C ALA A 30 46.33 9.46 25.44
N ALA A 31 47.02 8.36 25.10
CA ALA A 31 48.27 8.43 24.34
C ALA A 31 48.01 8.84 22.91
N ARG A 32 48.55 9.94 22.44
CA ARG A 32 48.43 10.39 21.06
C ARG A 32 49.57 9.85 20.20
N VAL A 33 49.24 9.32 19.07
CA VAL A 33 50.18 8.81 18.06
C VAL A 33 49.89 9.50 16.73
N GLU A 34 50.87 10.25 16.25
CA GLU A 34 50.86 10.88 14.93
C GLU A 34 51.65 10.00 13.97
N LEU A 35 51.05 9.63 12.87
CA LEU A 35 51.64 8.85 11.82
C LEU A 35 51.48 9.55 10.50
N ASP A 36 52.48 9.42 9.66
CA ASP A 36 52.53 10.03 8.34
C ASP A 36 52.07 9.00 7.28
N PRO A 37 50.86 9.08 6.70
CA PRO A 37 50.35 8.11 5.71
C PRO A 37 51.03 8.26 4.35
N GLU A 38 51.67 9.42 4.04
CA GLU A 38 52.39 9.65 2.80
C GLU A 38 53.65 8.78 2.65
N ARG A 39 54.18 8.20 3.75
CA ARG A 39 55.31 7.26 3.74
C ARG A 39 54.99 5.93 3.09
N GLY A 40 53.77 5.72 2.68
CA GLY A 40 53.33 4.51 2.00
C GLY A 40 52.59 3.51 2.93
N PHE A 41 51.65 2.78 2.34
CA PHE A 41 50.73 1.89 3.02
C PHE A 41 51.43 0.85 3.92
N GLU A 42 52.48 0.15 3.44
CA GLU A 42 53.15 -0.89 4.20
C GLU A 42 53.84 -0.34 5.48
N ARG A 43 54.54 0.77 5.34
CA ARG A 43 55.22 1.43 6.47
C ARG A 43 54.24 1.94 7.50
N PHE A 44 53.14 2.48 7.02
CA PHE A 44 52.06 3.01 7.86
C PHE A 44 51.41 1.91 8.70
N ILE A 45 51.00 0.80 8.06
CA ILE A 45 50.44 -0.36 8.78
C ILE A 45 51.45 -0.92 9.77
N THR A 46 52.72 -1.10 9.36
CA THR A 46 53.77 -1.62 10.25
C THR A 46 53.95 -0.75 11.48
N ALA A 47 53.88 0.58 11.34
CA ALA A 47 53.97 1.49 12.46
C ALA A 47 52.77 1.36 13.41
N ILE A 48 51.56 1.23 12.90
CA ILE A 48 50.35 1.00 13.72
C ILE A 48 50.43 -0.32 14.44
N HIS A 49 50.81 -1.42 13.74
CA HIS A 49 50.89 -2.75 14.33
C HIS A 49 51.97 -2.80 15.41
N ARG A 50 53.08 -2.03 15.25
CA ARG A 50 54.11 -1.93 16.29
C ARG A 50 53.53 -1.30 17.58
N VAL A 51 52.85 -0.19 17.47
CA VAL A 51 52.19 0.46 18.63
C VAL A 51 51.22 -0.50 19.31
N ILE A 52 50.41 -1.20 18.51
CA ILE A 52 49.44 -2.19 19.04
C ILE A 52 50.19 -3.34 19.76
N ALA A 53 51.30 -3.84 19.19
CA ALA A 53 52.06 -4.92 19.79
C ALA A 53 52.78 -4.48 21.11
N GLU A 54 53.26 -3.26 21.17
CA GLU A 54 53.92 -2.70 22.37
C GLU A 54 52.96 -2.53 23.53
N LEU A 55 51.71 -2.18 23.27
CA LEU A 55 50.69 -2.01 24.30
C LEU A 55 50.05 -3.32 24.75
N GLY A 56 50.01 -4.31 23.86
CA GLY A 56 49.48 -5.62 24.17
C GLY A 56 47.95 -5.69 24.30
N PRO A 57 47.42 -6.66 25.04
CA PRO A 57 46.00 -6.93 25.12
C PRO A 57 45.26 -5.86 25.98
N ARG A 58 43.94 -5.74 25.72
CA ARG A 58 42.98 -4.87 26.44
C ARG A 58 43.23 -3.37 26.33
N ALA A 59 43.97 -2.90 25.36
CA ALA A 59 44.05 -1.49 25.05
C ALA A 59 42.84 -1.02 24.18
N ASN A 60 42.53 0.27 24.23
CA ASN A 60 41.47 0.88 23.46
C ASN A 60 42.06 1.83 22.41
N TYR A 61 41.54 1.77 21.18
CA TYR A 61 42.06 2.53 20.06
C TYR A 61 40.97 3.42 19.43
N VAL A 62 41.35 4.66 19.10
CA VAL A 62 40.51 5.60 18.33
C VAL A 62 41.25 5.96 17.04
N PHE A 63 40.68 5.62 15.90
CA PHE A 63 41.23 5.96 14.58
C PHE A 63 40.42 7.14 13.99
N ASP A 64 40.99 8.31 14.04
CA ASP A 64 40.33 9.56 13.67
C ASP A 64 41.16 10.32 12.60
N MET A 65 40.68 10.58 11.51
CA MET A 65 39.50 10.24 10.69
C MET A 65 39.95 9.22 9.62
N PHE A 66 39.47 8.02 9.71
CA PHE A 66 39.92 6.95 8.82
C PHE A 66 39.68 7.25 7.33
N SER A 67 38.65 7.98 7.02
CA SER A 67 38.35 8.40 5.65
C SER A 67 39.39 9.32 5.01
N GLU A 68 40.15 10.06 5.77
CA GLU A 68 41.17 10.98 5.22
C GLU A 68 42.37 10.27 4.63
N LEU A 69 42.64 9.05 5.08
CA LEU A 69 43.74 8.23 4.55
C LEU A 69 43.67 7.95 3.06
N VAL A 70 42.48 8.06 2.46
CA VAL A 70 42.29 7.85 1.01
C VAL A 70 43.05 8.89 0.18
N ARG A 71 43.23 10.09 0.70
CA ARG A 71 43.95 11.18 -0.01
C ARG A 71 45.39 10.82 -0.25
N ASP A 72 45.99 10.09 0.66
CA ASP A 72 47.39 9.77 0.69
C ASP A 72 47.70 8.41 0.08
N TRP A 73 46.68 7.63 -0.22
CA TRP A 73 46.80 6.31 -0.80
C TRP A 73 46.29 6.25 -2.23
N TYR A 74 46.95 5.47 -3.07
CA TYR A 74 46.68 5.35 -4.51
C TYR A 74 45.32 4.75 -4.86
N SER A 75 44.60 4.16 -3.88
CA SER A 75 43.32 3.50 -4.13
C SER A 75 42.48 3.44 -2.85
N GLU A 76 41.20 3.74 -2.98
CA GLU A 76 40.22 3.58 -1.89
C GLU A 76 40.14 2.14 -1.33
N ARG A 77 40.48 1.15 -2.14
CA ARG A 77 40.55 -0.26 -1.68
C ARG A 77 41.56 -0.47 -0.55
N MET A 78 42.54 0.42 -0.41
CA MET A 78 43.49 0.34 0.67
C MET A 78 42.86 0.54 2.05
N LEU A 79 41.74 1.25 2.16
CA LEU A 79 40.99 1.32 3.41
C LEU A 79 40.46 -0.05 3.84
N GLY A 80 39.82 -0.77 2.91
CA GLY A 80 39.38 -2.12 3.15
C GLY A 80 40.50 -3.07 3.50
N ASN A 81 41.64 -3.00 2.78
CA ASN A 81 42.82 -3.80 3.04
C ASN A 81 43.40 -3.50 4.43
N PHE A 82 43.54 -2.23 4.78
CA PHE A 82 43.98 -1.85 6.13
C PHE A 82 43.10 -2.46 7.21
N PHE A 83 41.79 -2.35 7.03
CA PHE A 83 40.83 -2.86 8.00
C PHE A 83 40.91 -4.39 8.14
N MET A 84 40.95 -5.10 7.00
CA MET A 84 41.08 -6.56 6.99
C MET A 84 42.39 -7.06 7.62
N LEU A 85 43.47 -6.28 7.56
CA LEU A 85 44.74 -6.63 8.19
C LEU A 85 44.80 -6.29 9.68
N THR A 86 44.18 -5.16 10.06
CA THR A 86 44.32 -4.61 11.41
C THR A 86 43.22 -5.10 12.36
N CYS A 87 41.99 -5.22 11.88
CA CYS A 87 40.85 -5.57 12.74
C CYS A 87 40.98 -7.01 13.33
N PRO A 88 41.33 -8.07 12.57
CA PRO A 88 41.57 -9.38 13.16
C PRO A 88 42.70 -9.41 14.17
N TYR A 89 43.75 -8.59 13.97
CA TYR A 89 44.86 -8.48 14.90
C TYR A 89 44.42 -7.83 16.20
N LEU A 90 43.65 -6.75 16.12
CA LEU A 90 43.04 -6.13 17.30
C LEU A 90 42.10 -7.07 18.06
N TYR A 91 41.31 -7.85 17.32
CA TYR A 91 40.41 -8.84 17.90
C TYR A 91 41.20 -9.97 18.65
N ALA A 92 42.28 -10.45 18.09
CA ALA A 92 43.13 -11.46 18.72
C ALA A 92 43.78 -10.97 20.04
N LEU A 93 43.94 -9.67 20.22
CA LEU A 93 44.45 -9.02 21.44
C LEU A 93 43.38 -8.62 22.44
N ASP A 94 42.13 -8.98 22.23
CA ASP A 94 40.98 -8.60 23.10
C ASP A 94 40.92 -7.08 23.34
N THR A 95 41.08 -6.32 22.26
CA THR A 95 41.08 -4.84 22.26
C THR A 95 39.76 -4.28 21.74
N VAL A 96 39.47 -3.02 22.05
CA VAL A 96 38.33 -2.29 21.49
C VAL A 96 38.84 -1.15 20.64
N ALA A 97 38.44 -1.14 19.36
CA ALA A 97 38.85 -0.10 18.41
C ALA A 97 37.65 0.60 17.79
N TYR A 98 37.72 1.93 17.75
CA TYR A 98 36.74 2.80 17.13
C TYR A 98 37.32 3.42 15.87
N PHE A 99 36.62 3.24 14.74
CA PHE A 99 37.01 3.81 13.46
C PHE A 99 35.96 4.82 13.01
N ALA A 100 36.34 6.08 12.88
CA ALA A 100 35.49 7.12 12.33
C ALA A 100 35.57 7.13 10.80
N VAL A 101 34.45 6.88 10.13
CA VAL A 101 34.32 6.81 8.69
C VAL A 101 33.27 7.79 8.19
N LEU A 102 33.59 8.63 7.21
CA LEU A 102 32.64 9.57 6.60
C LEU A 102 31.59 8.83 5.77
N ARG A 103 30.35 9.08 6.11
CA ARG A 103 29.22 8.52 5.39
C ARG A 103 29.18 9.09 3.96
N ASN A 104 28.89 8.22 2.98
CA ASN A 104 28.70 8.58 1.57
C ASN A 104 29.94 9.16 0.88
N TYR A 105 31.09 8.97 1.45
CA TYR A 105 32.37 9.50 0.91
C TYR A 105 33.11 8.46 0.08
N HIS A 106 32.98 7.17 0.42
CA HIS A 106 33.73 6.09 -0.18
C HIS A 106 32.92 5.21 -1.10
N SER A 107 33.60 4.55 -2.05
CA SER A 107 33.00 3.53 -2.89
C SER A 107 32.57 2.29 -2.08
N TYR A 108 31.61 1.55 -2.60
CA TYR A 108 31.17 0.29 -2.02
C TYR A 108 32.33 -0.70 -1.79
N HIS A 109 33.27 -0.78 -2.75
CA HIS A 109 34.42 -1.69 -2.64
C HIS A 109 35.42 -1.33 -1.54
N ALA A 110 35.43 -0.07 -1.12
CA ALA A 110 36.25 0.33 0.01
C ALA A 110 35.59 0.00 1.35
N ILE A 111 34.25 0.14 1.42
CA ILE A 111 33.49 -0.02 2.68
C ILE A 111 33.04 -1.46 2.91
N GLN A 112 32.78 -2.24 1.86
CA GLN A 112 32.30 -3.62 2.01
C GLN A 112 33.23 -4.48 2.91
N PRO A 113 34.55 -4.51 2.73
CA PRO A 113 35.43 -5.28 3.61
C PRO A 113 35.36 -4.82 5.07
N ILE A 114 35.15 -3.51 5.29
CA ILE A 114 35.01 -2.94 6.63
C ILE A 114 33.71 -3.46 7.26
N ALA A 115 32.59 -3.37 6.53
CA ALA A 115 31.29 -3.83 7.02
C ALA A 115 31.25 -5.35 7.29
N GLU A 116 31.93 -6.15 6.47
CA GLU A 116 32.04 -7.60 6.64
C GLU A 116 32.87 -7.99 7.86
N THR A 117 33.94 -7.24 8.15
CA THR A 117 34.92 -7.57 9.22
C THR A 117 34.53 -6.96 10.57
N ALA A 118 33.93 -5.78 10.61
CA ALA A 118 33.58 -5.10 11.86
C ALA A 118 32.51 -5.88 12.66
N GLN A 119 32.70 -6.01 13.97
CA GLN A 119 31.71 -6.62 14.88
C GLN A 119 30.52 -5.68 15.14
N LEU A 120 30.77 -4.39 15.12
CA LEU A 120 29.76 -3.36 15.33
C LEU A 120 29.86 -2.31 14.21
N LEU A 121 28.79 -2.11 13.45
CA LEU A 121 28.68 -1.05 12.47
C LEU A 121 27.52 -0.14 12.86
N ILE A 122 27.84 1.13 13.13
CA ILE A 122 26.86 2.14 13.55
C ILE A 122 26.81 3.25 12.51
N ARG A 123 25.59 3.64 12.15
CA ARG A 123 25.33 4.85 11.38
C ARG A 123 24.86 5.96 12.31
N VAL A 124 25.45 7.13 12.23
CA VAL A 124 25.09 8.30 13.02
C VAL A 124 24.27 9.27 12.18
N HIS A 125 23.17 9.75 12.70
CA HIS A 125 22.33 10.78 12.11
C HIS A 125 22.29 12.00 13.04
N ARG A 126 22.20 13.18 12.46
CA ARG A 126 21.87 14.43 13.18
C ARG A 126 20.57 14.99 12.60
N TYR A 127 19.57 15.15 13.46
CA TYR A 127 18.29 15.68 13.09
C TYR A 127 17.76 16.61 14.19
N GLN A 128 17.34 17.84 13.85
CA GLN A 128 16.83 18.85 14.79
C GLN A 128 17.75 19.09 16.00
N GLY A 129 19.07 19.11 15.78
CA GLY A 129 20.07 19.32 16.84
C GLY A 129 20.36 18.10 17.71
N LYS A 130 19.61 17.01 17.59
CA LYS A 130 19.80 15.76 18.33
C LYS A 130 20.65 14.77 17.53
N ILE A 131 21.28 13.84 18.26
CA ILE A 131 22.06 12.75 17.68
C ILE A 131 21.26 11.46 17.78
N TYR A 132 21.23 10.73 16.68
CA TYR A 132 20.62 9.42 16.60
C TYR A 132 21.63 8.41 16.10
N ILE A 133 21.60 7.22 16.66
CA ILE A 133 22.42 6.10 16.22
C ILE A 133 21.54 4.98 15.61
N HIS A 134 22.02 4.40 14.54
CA HIS A 134 21.39 3.26 13.89
C HIS A 134 22.41 2.13 13.77
N PRO A 135 22.35 1.12 14.67
CA PRO A 135 23.20 -0.04 14.57
C PRO A 135 22.80 -0.88 13.34
N LEU A 136 23.71 -1.00 12.37
CA LEU A 136 23.50 -1.77 11.15
C LEU A 136 23.94 -3.22 11.33
N LYS A 137 25.03 -3.45 12.05
CA LYS A 137 25.57 -4.75 12.39
C LYS A 137 25.95 -4.79 13.85
N VAL A 138 25.55 -5.83 14.54
CA VAL A 138 25.95 -6.15 15.91
C VAL A 138 26.17 -7.65 16.00
N ASP A 139 27.40 -8.07 16.13
CA ASP A 139 27.71 -9.49 16.21
C ASP A 139 27.36 -10.07 17.59
N GLN A 140 26.81 -11.28 17.58
CA GLN A 140 26.54 -12.11 18.75
C GLN A 140 25.58 -11.53 19.81
N ARG A 141 24.80 -10.51 19.44
CA ARG A 141 23.77 -9.91 20.29
C ARG A 141 22.50 -9.68 19.50
N TYR A 142 21.37 -9.80 20.17
CA TYR A 142 20.06 -9.54 19.60
C TYR A 142 19.12 -8.95 20.66
N SER A 143 18.34 -7.97 20.25
CA SER A 143 17.15 -7.50 20.96
C SER A 143 16.12 -7.04 19.93
N PRO A 144 14.82 -6.98 20.28
CA PRO A 144 13.77 -6.53 19.35
C PRO A 144 13.95 -5.12 18.81
N THR A 145 14.77 -4.30 19.45
CA THR A 145 15.02 -2.91 19.05
C THR A 145 16.46 -2.67 18.59
N MET A 146 17.32 -3.69 18.56
CA MET A 146 18.75 -3.51 18.35
C MET A 146 19.10 -2.79 17.04
N HIS A 147 18.40 -3.10 15.96
CA HIS A 147 18.61 -2.49 14.63
C HIS A 147 17.64 -1.35 14.32
N MET A 148 16.97 -0.80 15.35
CA MET A 148 16.19 0.43 15.22
C MET A 148 17.09 1.66 15.36
N ILE A 149 16.59 2.81 14.96
CA ILE A 149 17.22 4.10 15.27
C ILE A 149 16.99 4.39 16.75
N HIS A 150 18.06 4.82 17.44
CA HIS A 150 17.97 5.22 18.84
C HIS A 150 18.33 6.70 18.99
N ALA A 151 17.53 7.44 19.71
CA ALA A 151 17.90 8.77 20.19
C ALA A 151 18.96 8.65 21.27
N TRP A 152 20.00 9.46 21.19
CA TRP A 152 21.02 9.55 22.23
C TRP A 152 20.82 10.82 23.04
N GLU A 153 20.29 10.65 24.24
CA GLU A 153 20.01 11.73 25.20
C GLU A 153 20.46 11.30 26.58
N ASP A 154 21.16 12.18 27.31
CA ASP A 154 21.63 11.95 28.71
C ASP A 154 22.36 10.61 28.89
N ASP A 155 23.23 10.26 27.97
CA ASP A 155 23.97 8.99 27.88
C ASP A 155 23.10 7.72 27.81
N GLN A 156 21.82 7.87 27.49
CA GLN A 156 20.90 6.76 27.23
C GLN A 156 20.55 6.66 25.76
N PHE A 157 20.28 5.44 25.33
CA PHE A 157 19.85 5.12 23.96
C PHE A 157 18.41 4.67 23.99
N THR A 158 17.50 5.53 23.51
CA THR A 158 16.07 5.24 23.46
C THR A 158 15.65 4.92 22.04
N PRO A 159 15.03 3.75 21.78
CA PRO A 159 14.60 3.39 20.43
C PRO A 159 13.49 4.32 19.95
N VAL A 160 13.60 4.76 18.69
CA VAL A 160 12.56 5.52 17.98
C VAL A 160 11.55 4.52 17.45
N THR A 161 10.36 4.48 18.02
CA THR A 161 9.31 3.49 17.73
C THR A 161 8.23 3.99 16.77
N ASP A 162 8.28 5.25 16.40
CA ASP A 162 7.35 5.93 15.50
C ASP A 162 7.94 6.01 14.08
N SER A 163 7.15 5.59 13.09
CA SER A 163 7.56 5.51 11.69
C SER A 163 7.81 6.88 11.07
N ALA A 164 7.01 7.88 11.43
CA ALA A 164 7.14 9.22 10.87
C ALA A 164 8.47 9.86 11.30
N THR A 165 8.80 9.80 12.59
CA THR A 165 10.07 10.28 13.13
C THR A 165 11.25 9.50 12.53
N THR A 166 11.14 8.18 12.42
CA THR A 166 12.17 7.34 11.77
C THR A 166 12.39 7.78 10.33
N ALA A 167 11.33 7.97 9.55
CA ALA A 167 11.41 8.40 8.16
C ALA A 167 11.99 9.82 8.02
N GLU A 168 11.62 10.75 8.91
CA GLU A 168 12.18 12.10 8.96
C GLU A 168 13.71 12.08 9.21
N ILE A 169 14.17 11.30 10.20
CA ILE A 169 15.59 11.16 10.52
C ILE A 169 16.37 10.59 9.33
N VAL A 170 15.87 9.51 8.73
CA VAL A 170 16.57 8.83 7.65
C VAL A 170 16.61 9.70 6.38
N ASN A 171 15.53 10.40 6.06
CA ASN A 171 15.44 11.27 4.90
C ASN A 171 16.13 12.62 5.09
N SER A 172 16.44 13.03 6.32
CA SER A 172 17.21 14.27 6.59
C SER A 172 18.63 14.26 6.00
N THR A 173 19.15 13.08 5.70
CA THR A 173 20.46 12.90 5.09
C THR A 173 20.29 12.33 3.68
N ARG A 174 20.85 12.96 2.67
CA ARG A 174 20.82 12.44 1.29
C ARG A 174 21.35 11.01 1.24
N TRP A 175 20.51 10.08 0.79
CA TRP A 175 20.90 8.68 0.55
C TRP A 175 21.68 8.61 -0.77
N PRO A 176 22.89 8.03 -0.80
CA PRO A 176 23.70 7.95 -2.03
C PRO A 176 23.14 6.94 -3.05
N GLY A 177 22.13 6.15 -2.63
CA GLY A 177 21.53 5.11 -3.44
C GLY A 177 22.28 3.78 -3.38
N LEU A 178 21.55 2.70 -3.74
CA LEU A 178 22.10 1.34 -3.89
C LEU A 178 23.14 1.24 -5.04
N LYS A 179 23.25 2.28 -5.85
CA LYS A 179 24.00 2.27 -7.13
C LYS A 179 25.34 2.99 -7.09
N SER A 180 25.82 3.47 -5.95
CA SER A 180 27.09 4.23 -5.87
C SER A 180 28.36 3.38 -6.02
N ALA A 181 28.23 2.11 -6.40
CA ALA A 181 29.38 1.20 -6.48
C ALA A 181 29.69 0.78 -7.90
N SER A 182 30.82 1.24 -8.43
CA SER A 182 31.57 0.76 -9.59
C SER A 182 31.27 1.39 -10.95
N TYR A 183 32.03 2.41 -11.30
CA TYR A 183 32.10 3.02 -12.63
C TYR A 183 32.37 2.03 -13.81
N ARG A 184 32.81 0.79 -13.56
CA ARG A 184 33.15 -0.18 -14.62
C ARG A 184 32.03 -1.15 -14.99
N MET A 185 30.94 -1.19 -14.21
CA MET A 185 29.77 -2.06 -14.48
C MET A 185 28.44 -1.26 -14.61
N ILE A 186 28.53 0.02 -14.94
CA ILE A 186 27.39 0.89 -15.02
C ILE A 186 26.72 0.71 -16.39
N GLY A 187 25.46 0.26 -16.36
CA GLY A 187 24.63 0.15 -17.55
C GLY A 187 24.35 1.51 -18.21
N MET A 188 23.90 1.48 -19.46
CA MET A 188 23.58 2.71 -20.22
C MET A 188 22.60 3.62 -19.48
N TRP A 189 21.65 3.02 -18.76
CA TRP A 189 20.61 3.76 -18.01
C TRP A 189 21.16 4.39 -16.73
N ASP A 190 21.98 3.68 -15.99
CA ASP A 190 22.63 4.24 -14.80
C ASP A 190 23.48 5.46 -15.17
N ARG A 191 24.18 5.42 -16.31
CA ARG A 191 24.92 6.57 -16.83
C ARG A 191 24.01 7.78 -17.11
N ARG A 192 22.80 7.56 -17.66
CA ARG A 192 21.85 8.65 -17.90
C ARG A 192 21.31 9.28 -16.62
N PHE A 193 21.05 8.48 -15.60
CA PHE A 193 20.65 9.02 -14.31
C PHE A 193 21.80 9.75 -13.59
N MET A 194 23.04 9.27 -13.74
CA MET A 194 24.20 10.00 -13.26
C MET A 194 24.35 11.35 -13.99
N GLN A 195 24.18 11.38 -15.30
CA GLN A 195 24.14 12.63 -16.06
C GLN A 195 23.00 13.55 -15.58
N ALA A 196 21.84 13.01 -15.21
CA ALA A 196 20.77 13.80 -14.63
C ALA A 196 21.17 14.40 -13.27
N GLU A 197 21.86 13.67 -12.44
CA GLU A 197 22.39 14.17 -11.16
C GLU A 197 23.47 15.25 -11.37
N GLU A 198 24.38 15.05 -12.32
CA GLU A 198 25.37 16.06 -12.73
C GLU A 198 24.70 17.33 -13.27
N THR A 199 23.63 17.16 -14.09
CA THR A 199 22.85 18.28 -14.62
C THR A 199 22.17 19.08 -13.49
N LEU A 200 21.62 18.40 -12.47
CA LEU A 200 21.07 19.06 -11.28
C LEU A 200 22.13 19.85 -10.52
N ALA A 201 23.31 19.27 -10.32
CA ALA A 201 24.41 19.94 -9.63
C ALA A 201 24.91 21.14 -10.41
N ALA A 202 25.06 21.03 -11.74
CA ALA A 202 25.45 22.10 -12.62
C ALA A 202 24.44 23.25 -12.68
N HIS A 203 23.14 22.93 -12.65
CA HIS A 203 22.06 23.92 -12.58
C HIS A 203 22.08 24.66 -11.23
N ALA A 204 22.25 23.96 -10.14
CA ALA A 204 22.38 24.57 -8.81
C ALA A 204 23.61 25.49 -8.72
N ALA A 205 24.68 25.20 -9.48
CA ALA A 205 25.85 26.06 -9.62
C ALA A 205 25.67 27.20 -10.64
N GLY A 206 24.50 27.32 -11.28
CA GLY A 206 24.21 28.36 -12.27
C GLY A 206 24.86 28.16 -13.64
N SER A 207 25.48 27.00 -13.90
CA SER A 207 26.21 26.72 -15.15
C SER A 207 25.36 26.11 -16.27
N VAL A 208 24.14 25.69 -15.96
CA VAL A 208 23.21 25.05 -16.92
C VAL A 208 21.82 25.69 -16.81
N PRO A 209 21.16 26.03 -17.94
CA PRO A 209 19.84 26.66 -17.94
C PRO A 209 18.74 25.65 -17.56
N THR A 210 17.59 26.16 -17.11
CA THR A 210 16.39 25.37 -16.75
C THR A 210 15.88 24.52 -17.90
N GLN A 211 16.06 24.97 -19.16
CA GLN A 211 15.69 24.19 -20.35
C GLN A 211 16.36 22.82 -20.39
N THR A 212 17.63 22.73 -20.01
CA THR A 212 18.38 21.46 -19.96
C THR A 212 17.85 20.52 -18.88
N ILE A 213 17.32 21.08 -17.77
CA ILE A 213 16.63 20.28 -16.76
C ILE A 213 15.38 19.61 -17.35
N HIS A 214 14.55 20.34 -18.09
CA HIS A 214 13.35 19.81 -18.72
C HIS A 214 13.67 18.76 -19.77
N GLU A 215 14.67 18.99 -20.63
CA GLU A 215 15.11 18.01 -21.63
C GLU A 215 15.67 16.75 -20.98
N THR A 216 16.36 16.87 -19.86
CA THR A 216 16.88 15.73 -19.11
C THR A 216 15.76 14.98 -18.42
N PHE A 217 14.78 15.70 -17.85
CA PHE A 217 13.56 15.12 -17.27
C PHE A 217 12.82 14.25 -18.31
N ASP A 218 12.56 14.78 -19.50
CA ASP A 218 11.84 14.07 -20.56
C ASP A 218 12.54 12.79 -21.01
N ARG A 219 13.88 12.78 -20.97
CA ARG A 219 14.68 11.57 -21.29
C ARG A 219 14.57 10.46 -20.27
N VAL A 220 14.36 10.79 -18.98
CA VAL A 220 14.40 9.80 -17.89
C VAL A 220 13.02 9.42 -17.36
N VAL A 221 12.01 10.33 -17.41
CA VAL A 221 10.68 10.10 -16.83
C VAL A 221 9.98 8.88 -17.43
N THR A 222 10.02 8.73 -18.75
CA THR A 222 9.37 7.61 -19.47
C THR A 222 10.07 6.27 -19.28
N ARG A 223 11.23 6.28 -18.64
CA ARG A 223 12.05 5.10 -18.39
C ARG A 223 11.84 4.49 -17.03
N ILE A 224 11.53 5.30 -16.04
CA ILE A 224 11.42 4.83 -14.67
C ILE A 224 9.98 4.94 -14.13
N LEU A 225 9.25 6.00 -14.51
CA LEU A 225 7.91 6.25 -13.99
C LEU A 225 6.80 5.74 -14.90
N SER A 226 6.48 6.42 -16.00
CA SER A 226 5.33 6.07 -16.83
C SER A 226 5.55 6.43 -18.31
N ARG A 227 4.89 5.65 -19.20
CA ARG A 227 4.74 5.93 -20.63
C ARG A 227 3.29 6.24 -21.01
N ASP A 228 2.37 6.25 -20.03
CA ASP A 228 0.96 6.57 -20.30
C ASP A 228 0.83 8.04 -20.70
N GLU A 229 0.19 8.29 -21.84
CA GLU A 229 0.02 9.63 -22.44
C GLU A 229 -0.79 10.58 -21.55
N ARG A 230 -1.60 10.06 -20.62
CA ARG A 230 -2.39 10.86 -19.67
C ARG A 230 -1.60 11.15 -18.40
N VAL A 231 -0.68 10.26 -18.00
CA VAL A 231 0.13 10.39 -16.79
C VAL A 231 1.36 11.27 -17.01
N VAL A 232 2.03 11.13 -18.16
CA VAL A 232 3.28 11.88 -18.46
C VAL A 232 3.09 13.40 -18.37
N PRO A 233 2.01 14.02 -18.86
CA PRO A 233 1.78 15.47 -18.69
C PRO A 233 1.69 15.89 -17.22
N LEU A 234 1.02 15.10 -16.38
CA LEU A 234 0.92 15.34 -14.94
C LEU A 234 2.29 15.24 -14.27
N LEU A 235 3.08 14.22 -14.63
CA LEU A 235 4.44 14.07 -14.13
C LEU A 235 5.33 15.28 -14.49
N ARG A 236 5.21 15.80 -15.72
CA ARG A 236 5.92 17.00 -16.14
C ARG A 236 5.53 18.25 -15.35
N GLN A 237 4.26 18.32 -14.96
CA GLN A 237 3.74 19.49 -14.24
C GLN A 237 4.13 19.48 -12.77
N TYR A 238 4.14 18.32 -12.12
CA TYR A 238 4.22 18.24 -10.66
C TYR A 238 5.51 17.60 -10.13
N VAL A 239 6.18 16.74 -10.90
CA VAL A 239 7.37 16.00 -10.46
C VAL A 239 8.63 16.69 -10.94
N THR A 240 9.63 16.81 -10.08
CA THR A 240 10.92 17.43 -10.43
C THR A 240 11.93 16.39 -10.90
N LEU A 241 12.99 16.82 -11.59
CA LEU A 241 14.10 15.94 -11.94
C LEU A 241 14.80 15.37 -10.70
N GLN A 242 14.82 16.14 -9.59
CA GLN A 242 15.35 15.66 -8.31
C GLN A 242 14.55 14.48 -7.78
N ASP A 243 13.21 14.54 -7.83
CA ASP A 243 12.35 13.43 -7.39
C ASP A 243 12.65 12.16 -8.19
N ILE A 244 12.84 12.27 -9.51
CA ILE A 244 13.19 11.12 -10.37
C ILE A 244 14.55 10.53 -9.99
N VAL A 245 15.55 11.37 -9.75
CA VAL A 245 16.88 10.93 -9.31
C VAL A 245 16.81 10.24 -7.93
N ASP A 246 16.00 10.77 -7.02
CA ASP A 246 15.81 10.16 -5.69
C ASP A 246 15.09 8.81 -5.77
N VAL A 247 14.11 8.65 -6.67
CA VAL A 247 13.49 7.36 -6.98
C VAL A 247 14.53 6.39 -7.55
N TRP A 248 15.30 6.81 -8.55
CA TRP A 248 16.32 5.96 -9.17
C TRP A 248 17.35 5.43 -8.15
N LYS A 249 17.77 6.25 -7.20
CA LYS A 249 18.70 5.85 -6.13
C LYS A 249 18.16 4.71 -5.28
N ARG A 250 16.84 4.56 -5.21
CA ARG A 250 16.15 3.54 -4.40
C ARG A 250 15.60 2.37 -5.22
N VAL A 251 15.93 2.28 -6.51
CA VAL A 251 15.50 1.18 -7.38
C VAL A 251 16.51 0.03 -7.33
N VAL A 252 16.01 -1.17 -7.05
CA VAL A 252 16.70 -2.43 -7.32
C VAL A 252 16.35 -2.86 -8.74
N GLY A 253 17.34 -3.04 -9.59
CA GLY A 253 17.14 -3.26 -11.03
C GLY A 253 17.21 -1.98 -11.85
N SER A 254 16.69 -2.02 -13.07
CA SER A 254 16.71 -0.92 -14.06
C SER A 254 15.37 -0.69 -14.75
N GLY A 255 14.36 -1.49 -14.41
CA GLY A 255 13.02 -1.41 -14.99
C GLY A 255 12.17 -0.29 -14.40
N MET A 256 10.92 -0.20 -14.87
CA MET A 256 9.95 0.76 -14.39
C MET A 256 9.45 0.39 -12.98
N VAL A 257 9.00 1.39 -12.22
CA VAL A 257 8.57 1.21 -10.82
C VAL A 257 7.10 0.88 -10.65
N GLY A 258 6.32 0.90 -11.74
CA GLY A 258 4.93 0.50 -11.80
C GLY A 258 3.91 1.56 -11.37
N GLY A 259 2.63 1.27 -11.66
CA GLY A 259 1.54 2.26 -11.57
C GLY A 259 1.24 2.72 -10.14
N LYS A 260 1.17 1.81 -9.18
CA LYS A 260 0.92 2.15 -7.77
C LYS A 260 1.98 3.10 -7.22
N THR A 261 3.25 2.86 -7.54
CA THR A 261 4.35 3.77 -7.18
C THR A 261 4.19 5.13 -7.82
N VAL A 262 3.86 5.17 -9.12
CA VAL A 262 3.68 6.43 -9.86
C VAL A 262 2.54 7.24 -9.28
N GLY A 263 1.39 6.62 -9.01
CA GLY A 263 0.23 7.28 -8.39
C GLY A 263 0.57 7.88 -7.03
N LEU A 264 1.30 7.14 -6.18
CA LEU A 264 1.76 7.62 -4.88
C LEU A 264 2.68 8.85 -5.02
N LEU A 265 3.71 8.76 -5.86
CA LEU A 265 4.69 9.83 -6.04
C LEU A 265 4.06 11.10 -6.62
N LEU A 266 3.20 10.93 -7.64
CA LEU A 266 2.49 12.03 -8.29
C LEU A 266 1.54 12.73 -7.31
N ALA A 267 0.73 11.99 -6.56
CA ALA A 267 -0.18 12.58 -5.58
C ALA A 267 0.56 13.37 -4.50
N ARG A 268 1.67 12.85 -4.01
CA ARG A 268 2.50 13.57 -3.04
C ARG A 268 3.13 14.84 -3.63
N ALA A 269 3.57 14.81 -4.88
CA ALA A 269 4.11 15.97 -5.59
C ALA A 269 3.04 17.06 -5.78
N ILE A 270 1.83 16.68 -6.20
CA ILE A 270 0.67 17.58 -6.32
C ILE A 270 0.38 18.28 -4.99
N LEU A 271 0.26 17.51 -3.90
CA LEU A 271 -0.04 18.06 -2.59
C LEU A 271 1.03 19.03 -2.10
N LYS A 272 2.30 18.64 -2.16
CA LYS A 272 3.41 19.51 -1.74
C LYS A 272 3.46 20.82 -2.52
N GLN A 273 3.15 20.77 -3.81
CA GLN A 273 3.14 21.97 -4.67
C GLN A 273 1.93 22.86 -4.38
N SER A 274 0.80 22.28 -3.95
CA SER A 274 -0.44 23.03 -3.68
C SER A 274 -0.38 23.86 -2.41
N SER A 275 0.28 23.37 -1.35
CA SER A 275 0.39 24.10 -0.08
C SER A 275 1.55 23.59 0.79
N PRO A 276 2.29 24.50 1.48
CA PRO A 276 3.31 24.13 2.47
C PRO A 276 2.78 23.32 3.65
N LYS A 277 1.49 23.37 3.93
CA LYS A 277 0.79 22.56 4.94
C LYS A 277 1.10 21.07 4.76
N TRP A 278 1.11 20.59 3.52
CA TRP A 278 1.33 19.19 3.21
C TRP A 278 2.75 18.71 3.47
N GLU A 279 3.75 19.58 3.44
CA GLU A 279 5.10 19.22 3.86
C GLU A 279 5.16 18.92 5.36
N GLN A 280 4.34 19.64 6.14
CA GLN A 280 4.28 19.44 7.59
C GLN A 280 3.37 18.28 7.98
N LEU A 281 2.25 18.08 7.28
CA LEU A 281 1.24 17.09 7.64
C LEU A 281 1.54 15.69 7.10
N LEU A 282 2.16 15.60 5.91
CA LEU A 282 2.51 14.30 5.34
C LEU A 282 3.72 13.68 6.04
N GLU A 283 3.59 12.41 6.39
CA GLU A 283 4.74 11.58 6.78
C GLU A 283 5.67 11.42 5.56
N PRO A 284 7.00 11.62 5.70
CA PRO A 284 7.92 11.36 4.61
C PRO A 284 7.79 9.93 4.12
N HIS A 285 7.67 9.75 2.80
CA HIS A 285 7.62 8.40 2.26
C HIS A 285 8.99 7.73 2.39
N ASP A 286 9.02 6.49 2.83
CA ASP A 286 10.23 5.70 3.00
C ASP A 286 10.06 4.36 2.30
N SER A 287 10.48 4.34 1.03
CA SER A 287 10.21 3.25 0.11
C SER A 287 11.44 2.91 -0.73
N PHE A 288 11.56 1.63 -1.06
CA PHE A 288 12.40 1.11 -2.15
C PHE A 288 11.52 0.53 -3.24
N PHE A 289 12.06 0.45 -4.42
CA PHE A 289 11.36 -0.02 -5.61
C PHE A 289 12.12 -1.19 -6.21
N VAL A 290 11.43 -2.25 -6.56
CA VAL A 290 12.00 -3.35 -7.34
C VAL A 290 11.50 -3.20 -8.77
N GLY A 291 12.42 -2.94 -9.69
CA GLY A 291 12.09 -2.66 -11.09
C GLY A 291 11.43 -3.86 -11.78
N SER A 292 10.62 -3.58 -12.76
CA SER A 292 9.87 -4.61 -13.51
C SER A 292 10.76 -5.59 -14.28
N ASP A 293 12.01 -5.23 -14.57
CA ASP A 293 13.02 -6.10 -15.18
C ASP A 293 13.39 -7.30 -14.28
N ILE A 294 13.35 -7.12 -12.97
CA ILE A 294 13.63 -8.18 -12.00
C ILE A 294 12.59 -9.30 -12.07
N PHE A 295 11.32 -8.95 -12.28
CA PHE A 295 10.26 -9.94 -12.46
C PHE A 295 10.53 -10.85 -13.65
N TYR A 296 10.83 -10.28 -14.81
CA TYR A 296 11.14 -11.06 -16.00
C TYR A 296 12.37 -11.94 -15.82
N MET A 297 13.43 -11.37 -15.27
CA MET A 297 14.64 -12.14 -15.00
C MET A 297 14.34 -13.31 -14.04
N TYR A 298 13.53 -13.09 -13.01
CA TYR A 298 13.12 -14.13 -12.07
C TYR A 298 12.32 -15.25 -12.77
N LEU A 299 11.38 -14.89 -13.66
CA LEU A 299 10.62 -15.87 -14.43
C LEU A 299 11.50 -16.71 -15.36
N VAL A 300 12.48 -16.08 -16.02
CA VAL A 300 13.42 -16.78 -16.91
C VAL A 300 14.33 -17.73 -16.12
N GLN A 301 14.89 -17.26 -15.02
CA GLN A 301 15.80 -18.08 -14.19
C GLN A 301 15.12 -19.30 -13.56
N ASN A 302 13.81 -19.21 -13.29
CA ASN A 302 13.05 -20.29 -12.66
C ASN A 302 12.14 -21.04 -13.62
N ASP A 303 12.44 -21.02 -14.91
CA ASP A 303 11.73 -21.75 -15.99
C ASP A 303 10.22 -21.47 -16.06
N CYS A 304 9.80 -20.28 -15.65
CA CYS A 304 8.39 -19.84 -15.68
C CYS A 304 8.02 -19.05 -16.95
N TRP A 305 9.03 -18.65 -17.75
CA TRP A 305 8.82 -17.80 -18.92
C TRP A 305 7.86 -18.41 -19.94
N TRP A 306 8.06 -19.68 -20.28
CA TRP A 306 7.24 -20.34 -21.29
C TRP A 306 5.81 -20.60 -20.83
N ILE A 307 5.61 -20.87 -19.53
CA ILE A 307 4.26 -20.97 -18.96
C ILE A 307 3.57 -19.61 -19.08
N ARG A 308 4.27 -18.52 -18.77
CA ARG A 308 3.75 -17.16 -18.93
C ARG A 308 3.39 -16.82 -20.38
N GLN A 309 4.15 -17.30 -21.37
CA GLN A 309 3.79 -17.10 -22.79
C GLN A 309 2.51 -17.84 -23.18
N LYS A 310 2.31 -19.08 -22.71
CA LYS A 310 1.07 -19.83 -22.90
C LYS A 310 -0.16 -19.10 -22.33
N GLN A 311 -0.01 -18.45 -21.20
CA GLN A 311 -1.08 -17.71 -20.54
C GLN A 311 -1.53 -16.44 -21.28
N LYS A 312 -0.89 -16.04 -22.36
CA LYS A 312 -1.33 -14.95 -23.24
C LYS A 312 -2.46 -15.36 -24.19
N SER A 313 -2.73 -16.65 -24.35
CA SER A 313 -3.82 -17.17 -25.19
C SER A 313 -5.04 -17.53 -24.37
N PRO A 314 -6.24 -17.12 -24.75
CA PRO A 314 -7.48 -17.48 -24.04
C PRO A 314 -7.71 -18.99 -23.88
N SER A 315 -7.26 -19.80 -24.85
CA SER A 315 -7.42 -21.25 -24.84
C SER A 315 -6.49 -21.96 -23.83
N THR A 316 -5.36 -21.37 -23.50
CA THR A 316 -4.34 -21.96 -22.60
C THR A 316 -4.07 -21.10 -21.36
N LEU A 317 -4.94 -20.10 -21.12
CA LEU A 317 -4.81 -19.11 -20.05
C LEU A 317 -4.61 -19.72 -18.66
N LEU A 318 -5.36 -20.76 -18.37
CA LEU A 318 -5.37 -21.41 -17.05
C LEU A 318 -4.46 -22.65 -16.99
N ASP A 319 -3.78 -22.97 -18.10
CA ASP A 319 -2.88 -24.13 -18.15
C ASP A 319 -1.65 -23.89 -17.23
N GLU A 320 -1.27 -24.94 -16.54
CA GLU A 320 -0.06 -24.99 -15.71
C GLU A 320 0.03 -23.89 -14.60
N ILE A 321 -1.09 -23.26 -14.18
CA ILE A 321 -1.10 -22.23 -13.13
C ILE A 321 -0.43 -22.75 -11.83
N GLY A 322 -0.83 -23.94 -11.39
CA GLY A 322 -0.29 -24.55 -10.17
C GLY A 322 1.21 -24.79 -10.26
N GLU A 323 1.71 -25.20 -11.42
CA GLU A 323 3.11 -25.40 -11.67
C GLU A 323 3.89 -24.09 -11.69
N ALA A 324 3.39 -23.07 -12.40
CA ALA A 324 4.01 -21.75 -12.44
C ALA A 324 4.12 -21.15 -11.02
N ARG A 325 3.03 -21.15 -10.27
CA ARG A 325 3.02 -20.64 -8.89
C ARG A 325 3.98 -21.38 -7.99
N ARG A 326 4.05 -22.72 -8.10
CA ARG A 326 4.98 -23.53 -7.31
C ARG A 326 6.44 -23.20 -7.62
N ARG A 327 6.79 -23.02 -8.90
CA ARG A 327 8.16 -22.63 -9.31
C ARG A 327 8.51 -21.24 -8.81
N ILE A 328 7.60 -20.28 -8.93
CA ILE A 328 7.83 -18.92 -8.42
C ILE A 328 8.03 -18.93 -6.90
N LEU A 329 7.19 -19.65 -6.15
CA LEU A 329 7.29 -19.69 -4.69
C LEU A 329 8.56 -20.36 -4.18
N LYS A 330 9.16 -21.28 -4.94
CA LYS A 330 10.38 -22.00 -4.58
C LYS A 330 11.64 -21.52 -5.31
N GLY A 331 11.50 -20.61 -6.26
CA GLY A 331 12.57 -20.14 -7.10
C GLY A 331 13.65 -19.35 -6.36
N ASP A 332 14.82 -19.26 -6.97
CA ASP A 332 15.96 -18.56 -6.42
C ASP A 332 16.22 -17.23 -7.11
N PHE A 333 16.75 -16.29 -6.35
CA PHE A 333 17.27 -15.03 -6.88
C PHE A 333 18.78 -15.14 -7.09
N PRO A 334 19.34 -14.47 -8.12
CA PRO A 334 20.80 -14.38 -8.27
C PRO A 334 21.44 -13.71 -7.05
N ASP A 335 22.65 -14.14 -6.71
CA ASP A 335 23.39 -13.66 -5.52
C ASP A 335 23.52 -12.14 -5.46
N TYR A 336 23.75 -11.48 -6.59
CA TYR A 336 23.85 -10.03 -6.63
C TYR A 336 22.55 -9.31 -6.26
N LEU A 337 21.38 -9.92 -6.52
CA LEU A 337 20.09 -9.39 -6.10
C LEU A 337 19.84 -9.66 -4.62
N VAL A 338 20.16 -10.88 -4.16
CA VAL A 338 20.07 -11.21 -2.73
C VAL A 338 20.87 -10.19 -1.91
N LYS A 339 22.07 -9.83 -2.38
CA LYS A 339 22.88 -8.79 -1.75
C LYS A 339 22.20 -7.42 -1.77
N ARG A 340 21.56 -7.02 -2.88
CA ARG A 340 20.81 -5.75 -2.94
C ARG A 340 19.62 -5.73 -1.99
N PHE A 341 18.93 -6.86 -1.84
CA PHE A 341 17.84 -6.99 -0.87
C PHE A 341 18.36 -6.95 0.57
N ALA A 342 19.54 -7.51 0.83
CA ALA A 342 20.20 -7.39 2.12
C ALA A 342 20.56 -5.93 2.45
N ASP A 343 21.15 -5.19 1.49
CA ASP A 343 21.44 -3.76 1.64
C ASP A 343 20.17 -2.93 1.94
N MET A 344 19.04 -3.30 1.33
CA MET A 344 17.74 -2.67 1.60
C MET A 344 17.24 -2.97 3.02
N LEU A 345 17.41 -4.20 3.51
CA LEU A 345 17.06 -4.56 4.89
C LEU A 345 17.94 -3.82 5.91
N ASP A 346 19.23 -3.65 5.62
CA ASP A 346 20.13 -2.87 6.48
C ASP A 346 19.66 -1.41 6.60
N TYR A 347 19.08 -0.87 5.52
CA TYR A 347 18.47 0.46 5.57
C TYR A 347 17.24 0.50 6.48
N PHE A 348 16.32 -0.46 6.36
CA PHE A 348 15.10 -0.51 7.17
C PHE A 348 15.36 -0.91 8.64
N GLY A 349 16.48 -1.55 8.93
CA GLY A 349 16.77 -2.09 10.24
C GLY A 349 15.78 -3.15 10.64
N GLN A 350 15.19 -3.04 11.83
CA GLN A 350 14.12 -3.93 12.33
C GLN A 350 12.71 -3.31 12.19
N SER A 351 12.57 -2.20 11.50
CA SER A 351 11.24 -1.62 11.27
C SER A 351 10.40 -2.55 10.41
N PRO A 352 9.12 -2.74 10.72
CA PRO A 352 8.21 -3.47 9.87
C PRO A 352 8.14 -2.89 8.45
N ILE A 353 8.08 -3.77 7.46
CA ILE A 353 7.99 -3.42 6.05
C ILE A 353 6.82 -4.13 5.39
N ILE A 354 6.34 -3.57 4.28
CA ILE A 354 5.35 -4.18 3.42
C ILE A 354 5.89 -4.29 2.00
N VAL A 355 5.71 -5.43 1.37
CA VAL A 355 5.99 -5.66 -0.05
C VAL A 355 4.67 -5.61 -0.79
N ARG A 356 4.49 -4.61 -1.67
CA ARG A 356 3.27 -4.40 -2.44
C ARG A 356 3.54 -4.60 -3.94
N SER A 357 2.58 -5.17 -4.63
CA SER A 357 2.56 -5.14 -6.09
C SER A 357 2.54 -3.70 -6.61
N SER A 358 3.19 -3.46 -7.71
CA SER A 358 3.17 -2.20 -8.46
C SER A 358 3.33 -2.51 -9.95
N SER A 359 2.37 -3.25 -10.51
CA SER A 359 2.36 -3.57 -11.93
C SER A 359 2.18 -2.32 -12.78
N LEU A 360 2.69 -2.31 -14.00
CA LEU A 360 2.45 -1.23 -14.95
C LEU A 360 0.99 -1.15 -15.40
N LEU A 361 0.22 -2.23 -15.22
CA LEU A 361 -1.20 -2.26 -15.50
C LEU A 361 -2.06 -1.83 -14.31
N GLU A 362 -1.47 -1.75 -13.11
CA GLU A 362 -2.13 -1.38 -11.86
C GLU A 362 -2.23 0.14 -11.73
N ASP A 363 -3.36 0.62 -11.20
CA ASP A 363 -3.62 2.04 -10.91
C ASP A 363 -3.44 2.99 -12.12
N ALA A 364 -3.51 2.44 -13.33
CA ALA A 364 -3.51 3.22 -14.56
C ALA A 364 -4.92 3.67 -14.92
N PHE A 365 -5.02 4.74 -15.69
CA PHE A 365 -6.31 5.18 -16.23
C PHE A 365 -6.96 4.04 -17.03
N GLY A 366 -8.11 3.52 -16.58
CA GLY A 366 -8.87 2.44 -17.22
C GLY A 366 -8.63 1.05 -16.66
N ASN A 367 -7.64 0.85 -15.79
CA ASN A 367 -7.34 -0.45 -15.20
C ASN A 367 -6.91 -0.29 -13.75
N ALA A 368 -7.72 -0.67 -12.79
CA ALA A 368 -7.36 -0.55 -11.39
C ALA A 368 -6.68 -1.81 -10.81
N PHE A 369 -6.98 -3.00 -11.31
CA PHE A 369 -6.48 -4.27 -10.76
C PHE A 369 -6.62 -4.43 -9.24
N ALA A 370 -7.59 -3.72 -8.64
CA ALA A 370 -7.80 -3.72 -7.21
C ALA A 370 -8.02 -5.14 -6.66
N GLY A 371 -7.27 -5.51 -5.62
CA GLY A 371 -7.39 -6.82 -4.98
C GLY A 371 -7.02 -8.02 -5.86
N LYS A 372 -6.34 -7.82 -7.00
CA LYS A 372 -5.94 -8.93 -7.90
C LYS A 372 -4.51 -9.39 -7.63
N TYR A 373 -3.70 -8.54 -7.05
CA TYR A 373 -2.33 -8.83 -6.65
C TYR A 373 -2.17 -8.67 -5.15
N GLU A 374 -1.25 -9.43 -4.60
CA GLU A 374 -1.03 -9.51 -3.16
C GLU A 374 -0.13 -8.40 -2.62
N SER A 375 -0.28 -8.16 -1.32
CA SER A 375 0.61 -7.33 -0.52
C SER A 375 0.95 -8.08 0.76
N ILE A 376 2.23 -8.14 1.12
CA ILE A 376 2.71 -8.95 2.25
C ILE A 376 3.39 -8.07 3.29
N PHE A 377 2.87 -8.10 4.49
CA PHE A 377 3.51 -7.49 5.66
C PHE A 377 4.62 -8.40 6.19
N CYS A 378 5.81 -7.85 6.36
CA CYS A 378 6.91 -8.46 7.04
C CYS A 378 7.16 -7.69 8.36
N PRO A 379 6.90 -8.25 9.52
CA PRO A 379 7.23 -7.60 10.79
C PRO A 379 8.73 -7.39 10.96
N ASN A 380 9.55 -8.10 10.18
CA ASN A 380 10.98 -7.88 10.02
C ASN A 380 11.77 -8.06 11.33
N GLN A 381 11.48 -9.12 12.06
CA GLN A 381 12.11 -9.46 13.32
C GLN A 381 13.02 -10.69 13.18
N GLY A 382 13.95 -10.86 14.12
CA GLY A 382 14.90 -11.96 14.14
C GLY A 382 16.28 -11.58 13.60
N THR A 383 17.08 -12.59 13.29
CA THR A 383 18.42 -12.41 12.72
C THR A 383 18.35 -11.82 11.31
N HIS A 384 19.43 -11.21 10.84
CA HIS A 384 19.50 -10.68 9.47
C HIS A 384 19.13 -11.72 8.41
N GLN A 385 19.61 -12.96 8.57
CA GLN A 385 19.31 -14.06 7.67
C GLN A 385 17.81 -14.40 7.64
N GLN A 386 17.17 -14.47 8.82
CA GLN A 386 15.73 -14.75 8.91
C GLN A 386 14.91 -13.64 8.27
N ARG A 387 15.28 -12.38 8.50
CA ARG A 387 14.60 -11.21 7.90
C ARG A 387 14.76 -11.19 6.38
N LEU A 388 15.94 -11.56 5.87
CA LEU A 388 16.20 -11.64 4.44
C LEU A 388 15.35 -12.74 3.79
N GLU A 389 15.28 -13.92 4.38
CA GLU A 389 14.44 -15.02 3.88
C GLU A 389 12.94 -14.64 3.90
N GLU A 390 12.47 -13.95 4.94
CA GLU A 390 11.10 -13.44 5.00
C GLU A 390 10.82 -12.45 3.86
N LEU A 391 11.72 -11.49 3.62
CA LEU A 391 11.60 -10.55 2.51
C LEU A 391 11.58 -11.25 1.15
N LEU A 392 12.52 -12.18 0.91
CA LEU A 392 12.57 -12.94 -0.34
C LEU A 392 11.29 -13.77 -0.53
N GLY A 393 10.79 -14.37 0.55
CA GLY A 393 9.51 -15.09 0.57
C GLY A 393 8.34 -14.18 0.20
N ALA A 394 8.27 -12.99 0.76
CA ALA A 394 7.24 -11.99 0.43
C ALA A 394 7.31 -11.57 -1.04
N ILE A 395 8.49 -11.31 -1.59
CA ILE A 395 8.69 -10.98 -3.01
C ILE A 395 8.19 -12.13 -3.90
N ARG A 396 8.57 -13.38 -3.59
CA ARG A 396 8.11 -14.57 -4.32
C ARG A 396 6.59 -14.68 -4.31
N PHE A 397 5.96 -14.42 -3.16
CA PHE A 397 4.51 -14.51 -3.01
C PHE A 397 3.79 -13.47 -3.86
N VAL A 398 4.26 -12.22 -3.84
CA VAL A 398 3.70 -11.16 -4.70
C VAL A 398 3.91 -11.48 -6.18
N TYR A 399 5.07 -11.98 -6.58
CA TYR A 399 5.28 -12.42 -7.97
C TYR A 399 4.36 -13.57 -8.37
N ALA A 400 4.11 -14.53 -7.48
CA ALA A 400 3.20 -15.64 -7.72
C ALA A 400 1.74 -15.20 -7.89
N SER A 401 1.34 -14.06 -7.28
CA SER A 401 -0.02 -13.51 -7.43
C SER A 401 -0.31 -13.03 -8.86
N ALA A 402 0.73 -12.60 -9.61
CA ALA A 402 0.58 -12.23 -11.02
C ALA A 402 0.14 -13.38 -11.92
N MET A 403 0.32 -14.62 -11.48
CA MET A 403 -0.10 -15.84 -12.16
C MET A 403 -1.23 -16.57 -11.44
N SER A 404 -2.02 -15.87 -10.64
CA SER A 404 -3.24 -16.42 -10.04
C SER A 404 -4.36 -16.55 -11.08
N GLU A 405 -5.30 -17.44 -10.85
CA GLU A 405 -6.48 -17.61 -11.70
C GLU A 405 -7.29 -16.31 -11.77
N GLU A 406 -7.44 -15.63 -10.63
CA GLU A 406 -8.16 -14.37 -10.52
C GLU A 406 -7.50 -13.26 -11.36
N ALA A 407 -6.17 -13.11 -11.25
CA ALA A 407 -5.43 -12.10 -12.01
C ALA A 407 -5.47 -12.38 -13.51
N LEU A 408 -5.27 -13.64 -13.93
CA LEU A 408 -5.29 -14.04 -15.34
C LEU A 408 -6.69 -13.89 -15.95
N THR A 409 -7.73 -14.32 -15.24
CA THR A 409 -9.12 -14.17 -15.67
C THR A 409 -9.51 -12.71 -15.79
N TYR A 410 -9.11 -11.87 -14.84
CA TYR A 410 -9.36 -10.43 -14.90
C TYR A 410 -8.68 -9.79 -16.13
N ARG A 411 -7.43 -10.16 -16.43
CA ARG A 411 -6.71 -9.65 -17.61
C ARG A 411 -7.38 -10.07 -18.91
N ALA A 412 -7.87 -11.32 -18.99
CA ALA A 412 -8.63 -11.80 -20.15
C ALA A 412 -9.88 -10.95 -20.39
N LYS A 413 -10.64 -10.68 -19.33
CA LYS A 413 -11.88 -9.90 -19.39
C LYS A 413 -11.65 -8.44 -19.76
N ARG A 414 -10.50 -7.87 -19.37
CA ARG A 414 -10.12 -6.51 -19.75
C ARG A 414 -9.49 -6.42 -21.15
N GLY A 415 -9.30 -7.52 -21.85
CA GLY A 415 -8.65 -7.53 -23.17
C GLY A 415 -7.20 -7.09 -23.14
N VAL A 416 -6.51 -7.33 -22.00
CA VAL A 416 -5.09 -6.97 -21.81
C VAL A 416 -4.19 -8.20 -21.65
N LEU A 417 -4.64 -9.37 -22.09
CA LEU A 417 -3.86 -10.61 -22.03
C LEU A 417 -2.57 -10.56 -22.85
N ASP A 418 -2.62 -9.91 -23.99
CA ASP A 418 -1.52 -9.73 -24.93
C ASP A 418 -0.50 -8.71 -24.44
N ARG A 419 -0.92 -7.83 -23.54
CA ARG A 419 0.00 -6.84 -22.94
C ARG A 419 0.96 -7.51 -21.97
N ASP A 420 2.18 -7.02 -21.99
CA ASP A 420 3.21 -7.50 -21.06
C ASP A 420 2.86 -7.10 -19.62
N GLU A 421 2.74 -8.10 -18.74
CA GLU A 421 2.69 -7.89 -17.31
C GLU A 421 4.07 -7.55 -16.82
N GLN A 422 4.26 -6.34 -16.41
CA GLN A 422 5.53 -5.87 -15.85
C GLN A 422 5.35 -5.62 -14.36
N MET A 423 5.53 -6.68 -13.57
CA MET A 423 5.37 -6.62 -12.13
C MET A 423 6.59 -5.97 -11.48
N ALA A 424 6.49 -4.70 -11.16
CA ALA A 424 7.37 -4.03 -10.23
C ALA A 424 6.85 -4.20 -8.80
N LEU A 425 7.71 -3.94 -7.81
CA LEU A 425 7.30 -3.99 -6.41
C LEU A 425 7.63 -2.68 -5.69
N LEU A 426 6.78 -2.34 -4.75
CA LEU A 426 6.94 -1.23 -3.83
C LEU A 426 7.19 -1.81 -2.44
N VAL A 427 8.39 -1.62 -1.91
CA VAL A 427 8.78 -2.05 -0.56
C VAL A 427 8.81 -0.83 0.34
N GLN A 428 7.91 -0.77 1.31
CA GLN A 428 7.73 0.41 2.15
C GLN A 428 7.89 0.08 3.63
N ARG A 429 8.41 1.02 4.41
CA ARG A 429 8.27 0.99 5.87
C ARG A 429 6.79 1.09 6.20
N VAL A 430 6.30 0.20 7.04
CA VAL A 430 4.92 0.27 7.54
C VAL A 430 4.78 1.50 8.41
N SER A 431 3.83 2.37 8.08
CA SER A 431 3.47 3.49 8.94
C SER A 431 2.78 3.00 10.20
N GLY A 432 3.11 3.55 11.35
CA GLY A 432 2.53 3.16 12.63
C GLY A 432 3.46 3.40 13.80
N MET A 433 3.06 2.89 14.95
CA MET A 433 3.80 2.99 16.20
C MET A 433 3.94 1.62 16.85
N GLN A 434 5.04 1.43 17.54
CA GLN A 434 5.27 0.24 18.35
C GLN A 434 4.74 0.47 19.77
N TYR A 435 3.86 -0.42 20.20
CA TYR A 435 3.33 -0.49 21.56
C TYR A 435 3.75 -1.82 22.20
N GLY A 436 4.84 -1.81 22.98
CA GLY A 436 5.40 -3.05 23.51
C GLY A 436 5.79 -4.05 22.42
N GLU A 437 5.08 -5.17 22.33
CA GLU A 437 5.34 -6.25 21.36
C GLU A 437 4.44 -6.18 20.11
N VAL A 438 3.61 -5.14 19.96
CA VAL A 438 2.69 -4.97 18.83
C VAL A 438 2.99 -3.68 18.07
N PHE A 439 2.74 -3.69 16.76
CA PHE A 439 2.95 -2.53 15.90
C PHE A 439 1.74 -2.33 14.99
N TYR A 440 1.23 -1.12 14.91
CA TYR A 440 0.12 -0.72 14.04
C TYR A 440 0.02 0.81 13.91
N PRO A 441 -0.57 1.34 12.83
CA PRO A 441 -1.01 2.73 12.77
C PRO A 441 -2.26 2.91 13.63
N GLN A 442 -2.42 4.06 14.23
CA GLN A 442 -3.60 4.35 15.05
C GLN A 442 -4.86 4.52 14.21
N LEU A 443 -4.72 5.02 12.99
CA LEU A 443 -5.78 5.15 12.02
C LEU A 443 -5.30 4.66 10.65
N ALA A 444 -6.20 4.02 9.92
CA ALA A 444 -6.02 3.73 8.52
C ALA A 444 -7.35 3.89 7.79
N GLY A 445 -7.31 4.12 6.50
CA GLY A 445 -8.54 4.28 5.76
C GLY A 445 -8.36 4.39 4.26
N VAL A 446 -9.52 4.40 3.61
CA VAL A 446 -9.68 4.69 2.19
C VAL A 446 -10.52 5.96 2.07
N GLY A 447 -10.08 6.89 1.20
CA GLY A 447 -10.80 8.12 0.92
C GLY A 447 -11.20 8.19 -0.55
N PHE A 448 -12.42 8.64 -0.80
CA PHE A 448 -12.96 8.85 -2.15
C PHE A 448 -13.31 10.33 -2.31
N SER A 449 -12.92 10.93 -3.42
CA SER A 449 -13.23 12.33 -3.73
C SER A 449 -14.68 12.58 -4.12
N VAL A 450 -15.50 11.54 -4.14
CA VAL A 450 -16.96 11.59 -4.30
C VAL A 450 -17.59 10.67 -3.27
N ASN A 451 -18.69 11.11 -2.68
CA ASN A 451 -19.48 10.27 -1.77
C ASN A 451 -20.70 9.73 -2.51
N PRO A 452 -20.66 8.48 -2.98
CA PRO A 452 -21.82 7.89 -3.63
C PRO A 452 -22.96 7.54 -2.67
N PHE A 453 -22.77 7.74 -1.35
CA PHE A 453 -23.73 7.41 -0.30
C PHE A 453 -24.31 8.66 0.29
N VAL A 454 -25.51 9.01 -0.08
CA VAL A 454 -26.24 10.16 0.49
C VAL A 454 -27.32 9.63 1.43
N TRP A 455 -26.93 9.29 2.68
CA TRP A 455 -27.87 8.81 3.71
C TRP A 455 -28.62 9.93 4.44
N HIS A 456 -28.26 11.18 4.20
CA HIS A 456 -28.90 12.36 4.77
C HIS A 456 -28.81 13.54 3.81
N HIS A 457 -29.80 14.43 3.82
CA HIS A 457 -29.89 15.57 2.91
C HIS A 457 -28.76 16.62 3.09
N ASP A 458 -28.09 16.65 4.25
CA ASP A 458 -26.94 17.53 4.51
C ASP A 458 -25.65 17.03 3.86
N ILE A 459 -25.63 15.80 3.34
CA ILE A 459 -24.44 15.23 2.74
C ILE A 459 -24.30 15.79 1.33
N ASP A 460 -23.14 16.41 1.10
CA ASP A 460 -22.69 16.83 -0.22
C ASP A 460 -21.89 15.68 -0.86
N PRO A 461 -22.37 15.06 -1.95
CA PRO A 461 -21.64 14.01 -2.65
C PRO A 461 -20.24 14.43 -3.10
N GLU A 462 -20.07 15.69 -3.49
CA GLU A 462 -18.81 16.23 -4.01
C GLU A 462 -17.77 16.51 -2.91
N ALA A 463 -18.19 16.49 -1.63
CA ALA A 463 -17.28 16.65 -0.52
C ALA A 463 -16.39 15.42 -0.26
N GLY A 464 -16.80 14.26 -0.76
CA GLY A 464 -16.08 12.99 -0.57
C GLY A 464 -16.47 12.23 0.70
N VAL A 465 -15.87 11.04 0.84
CA VAL A 465 -16.15 10.11 1.95
C VAL A 465 -14.88 9.38 2.38
N LEU A 466 -14.76 9.08 3.68
CA LEU A 466 -13.74 8.19 4.22
C LEU A 466 -14.36 6.91 4.77
N ARG A 467 -13.59 5.85 4.69
CA ARG A 467 -13.78 4.62 5.45
C ARG A 467 -12.59 4.48 6.38
N LEU A 468 -12.83 4.59 7.68
CA LEU A 468 -11.80 4.60 8.70
C LEU A 468 -11.81 3.32 9.53
N VAL A 469 -10.64 2.87 9.93
CA VAL A 469 -10.43 1.79 10.89
C VAL A 469 -9.30 2.16 11.84
N PHE A 470 -9.32 1.59 13.02
CA PHE A 470 -8.18 1.54 13.94
C PHE A 470 -7.34 0.30 13.60
N GLY A 471 -6.01 0.45 13.56
CA GLY A 471 -5.08 -0.60 13.18
C GLY A 471 -4.65 -0.55 11.71
N LEU A 472 -4.09 -1.64 11.20
CA LEU A 472 -3.69 -1.77 9.80
C LEU A 472 -4.90 -1.62 8.87
N GLY A 473 -4.69 -0.98 7.73
CA GLY A 473 -5.74 -0.61 6.77
C GLY A 473 -6.41 -1.76 6.03
N THR A 474 -5.98 -2.98 6.24
CA THR A 474 -6.53 -4.20 5.60
C THR A 474 -8.04 -4.31 5.72
N ARG A 475 -8.61 -3.97 6.89
CA ARG A 475 -10.06 -3.97 7.11
C ARG A 475 -10.81 -2.80 6.46
N ALA A 476 -10.12 -1.75 6.06
CA ALA A 476 -10.74 -0.67 5.29
C ALA A 476 -10.86 -1.02 3.81
N VAL A 477 -9.94 -1.84 3.28
CA VAL A 477 -9.89 -2.31 1.90
C VAL A 477 -10.68 -3.61 1.76
N ASP A 478 -10.28 -4.64 2.51
CA ASP A 478 -10.89 -5.97 2.49
C ASP A 478 -11.89 -6.09 3.63
N ARG A 479 -13.16 -5.90 3.32
CA ARG A 479 -14.20 -6.07 4.31
C ARG A 479 -14.34 -7.54 4.68
N SER A 480 -14.08 -7.86 5.94
CA SER A 480 -14.53 -9.12 6.54
C SER A 480 -15.98 -8.96 6.99
N ASP A 481 -16.81 -9.99 6.74
CA ASP A 481 -18.23 -9.97 7.10
C ASP A 481 -18.47 -9.97 8.64
N ASP A 482 -17.38 -10.00 9.43
CA ASP A 482 -17.42 -10.05 10.90
C ASP A 482 -17.13 -8.72 11.59
N ASP A 483 -16.88 -7.65 10.82
CA ASP A 483 -16.51 -6.34 11.38
C ASP A 483 -16.86 -5.17 10.45
N TYR A 484 -16.86 -3.94 10.95
CA TYR A 484 -17.33 -2.76 10.24
C TYR A 484 -16.31 -1.62 10.26
N THR A 485 -16.35 -0.79 9.23
CA THR A 485 -15.56 0.45 9.15
C THR A 485 -16.39 1.64 9.57
N ARG A 486 -15.76 2.69 10.09
CA ARG A 486 -16.39 3.98 10.30
C ARG A 486 -16.49 4.73 8.98
N VAL A 487 -17.70 4.91 8.44
CA VAL A 487 -17.95 5.74 7.27
C VAL A 487 -18.13 7.19 7.72
N VAL A 488 -17.42 8.13 7.05
CA VAL A 488 -17.38 9.54 7.38
C VAL A 488 -17.65 10.37 6.13
N ALA A 489 -18.79 11.04 6.05
CA ALA A 489 -19.05 12.06 5.02
C ALA A 489 -18.24 13.32 5.35
N LEU A 490 -17.39 13.77 4.44
CA LEU A 490 -16.38 14.78 4.74
C LEU A 490 -16.91 16.18 5.02
N ASN A 491 -18.12 16.51 4.55
CA ASN A 491 -18.75 17.79 4.88
C ASN A 491 -19.54 17.74 6.20
N VAL A 492 -19.93 16.55 6.69
CA VAL A 492 -20.69 16.36 7.93
C VAL A 492 -20.19 15.14 8.70
N PRO A 493 -18.94 15.16 9.24
CA PRO A 493 -18.21 13.98 9.68
C PRO A 493 -18.86 13.21 10.85
N PHE A 494 -19.69 13.89 11.64
CA PHE A 494 -20.40 13.29 12.77
C PHE A 494 -21.75 12.69 12.41
N LYS A 495 -22.25 12.97 11.19
CA LYS A 495 -23.51 12.41 10.71
C LYS A 495 -23.31 10.95 10.34
N ARG A 496 -23.83 10.07 11.17
CA ARG A 496 -23.72 8.62 10.96
C ARG A 496 -24.82 8.09 10.06
N PRO A 497 -24.58 7.01 9.29
CA PRO A 497 -25.65 6.31 8.59
C PRO A 497 -26.58 5.54 9.56
N GLN A 498 -26.11 5.21 10.76
CA GLN A 498 -26.88 4.53 11.80
C GLN A 498 -27.84 5.49 12.52
N GLY A 499 -29.10 5.12 12.59
CA GLY A 499 -30.19 5.93 13.18
C GLY A 499 -30.36 5.73 14.68
N SER A 500 -29.75 4.71 15.30
CA SER A 500 -29.91 4.38 16.71
C SER A 500 -28.59 3.95 17.35
N GLU A 501 -28.49 4.08 18.69
CA GLU A 501 -27.32 3.59 19.43
C GLU A 501 -27.13 2.07 19.28
N ALA A 502 -28.21 1.31 19.15
CA ALA A 502 -28.14 -0.13 18.92
C ALA A 502 -27.47 -0.48 17.59
N GLU A 503 -27.79 0.28 16.54
CA GLU A 503 -27.16 0.14 15.23
C GLU A 503 -25.68 0.61 15.30
N VAL A 504 -25.37 1.71 15.98
CA VAL A 504 -23.98 2.13 16.18
C VAL A 504 -23.16 1.04 16.86
N ARG A 505 -23.71 0.39 17.88
CA ARG A 505 -23.08 -0.77 18.53
C ARG A 505 -22.91 -1.95 17.61
N HIS A 506 -23.87 -2.22 16.77
CA HIS A 506 -23.82 -3.33 15.82
C HIS A 506 -22.77 -3.10 14.73
N TYR A 507 -22.75 -1.92 14.16
CA TYR A 507 -21.91 -1.52 13.02
C TYR A 507 -20.61 -0.81 13.41
N SER A 508 -20.10 -1.02 14.62
CA SER A 508 -18.81 -0.52 15.07
C SER A 508 -17.73 -1.57 14.92
N GLN A 509 -16.51 -1.13 14.60
CA GLN A 509 -15.33 -1.97 14.56
C GLN A 509 -15.04 -2.58 15.95
N ARG A 510 -14.66 -3.85 15.98
CA ARG A 510 -14.31 -4.59 17.19
C ARG A 510 -12.95 -5.26 17.10
N ARG A 511 -12.51 -5.59 15.91
CA ARG A 511 -11.26 -6.28 15.66
C ARG A 511 -10.23 -5.33 15.07
N VAL A 512 -8.98 -5.59 15.38
CA VAL A 512 -7.83 -4.80 14.95
C VAL A 512 -6.84 -5.72 14.26
N ASP A 513 -6.39 -5.34 13.09
CA ASP A 513 -5.28 -5.99 12.42
C ASP A 513 -3.99 -5.25 12.80
N TYR A 514 -2.97 -6.02 13.20
CA TYR A 514 -1.71 -5.49 13.71
C TYR A 514 -0.56 -6.47 13.43
N LEU A 515 0.67 -6.00 13.60
CA LEU A 515 1.86 -6.84 13.53
C LEU A 515 2.27 -7.25 14.95
N ASP A 516 2.35 -8.55 15.19
CA ASP A 516 2.90 -9.14 16.42
C ASP A 516 4.41 -9.32 16.22
N LEU A 517 5.19 -8.42 16.79
CA LEU A 517 6.65 -8.40 16.63
C LEU A 517 7.31 -9.59 17.31
N LYS A 518 6.77 -10.05 18.43
CA LYS A 518 7.30 -11.23 19.14
C LYS A 518 7.10 -12.50 18.36
N ARG A 519 5.93 -12.66 17.73
CA ARG A 519 5.61 -13.84 16.91
C ARG A 519 6.02 -13.67 15.44
N ASN A 520 6.56 -12.52 15.08
CA ASN A 520 6.98 -12.14 13.74
C ASN A 520 5.90 -12.42 12.68
N ARG A 521 4.67 -11.97 12.90
CA ARG A 521 3.56 -12.21 11.97
C ARG A 521 2.50 -11.13 11.99
N PHE A 522 1.79 -10.99 10.87
CA PHE A 522 0.51 -10.31 10.79
C PHE A 522 -0.56 -11.10 11.57
N THR A 523 -1.41 -10.42 12.31
CA THR A 523 -2.47 -11.06 13.09
C THR A 523 -3.65 -10.12 13.33
N SER A 524 -4.76 -10.68 13.73
CA SER A 524 -5.99 -9.98 14.06
C SER A 524 -6.47 -10.35 15.46
N GLY A 525 -6.91 -9.36 16.24
CA GLY A 525 -7.42 -9.57 17.59
C GLY A 525 -8.56 -8.62 17.94
N TYR A 526 -9.24 -8.87 19.05
CA TYR A 526 -10.22 -7.91 19.56
C TYR A 526 -9.51 -6.68 20.11
N PHE A 527 -10.11 -5.51 19.96
CA PHE A 527 -9.53 -4.24 20.40
C PHE A 527 -9.10 -4.26 21.88
N GLN A 528 -9.91 -4.83 22.75
CA GLN A 528 -9.57 -4.95 24.18
C GLN A 528 -8.28 -5.73 24.42
N ASP A 529 -8.01 -6.79 23.62
CA ASP A 529 -6.83 -7.62 23.77
C ASP A 529 -5.58 -6.88 23.23
N VAL A 530 -5.77 -6.09 22.18
CA VAL A 530 -4.72 -5.22 21.62
C VAL A 530 -4.39 -4.11 22.59
N VAL A 531 -5.38 -3.44 23.19
CA VAL A 531 -5.18 -2.40 24.23
C VAL A 531 -4.41 -2.95 25.42
N ALA A 532 -4.74 -4.15 25.89
CA ALA A 532 -4.02 -4.78 27.02
C ALA A 532 -2.53 -5.04 26.72
N ARG A 533 -2.16 -5.14 25.43
CA ARG A 533 -0.78 -5.34 24.95
C ARG A 533 -0.10 -4.05 24.49
N SER A 534 -0.79 -2.92 24.57
CA SER A 534 -0.34 -1.63 24.04
C SER A 534 -0.11 -0.63 25.15
N PRO A 535 1.02 -0.72 25.88
CA PRO A 535 1.34 0.23 26.95
C PRO A 535 1.46 1.65 26.36
N GLY A 536 0.84 2.62 27.04
CA GLY A 536 0.87 4.03 26.60
C GLY A 536 -0.18 4.41 25.56
N LEU A 537 -0.97 3.48 25.04
CA LEU A 537 -2.11 3.81 24.20
C LEU A 537 -3.24 4.42 25.05
N GLU A 538 -3.83 5.52 24.60
CA GLU A 538 -5.04 6.13 25.16
C GLU A 538 -6.30 5.58 24.43
N PRO A 539 -6.89 4.45 24.86
CA PRO A 539 -7.94 3.78 24.07
C PRO A 539 -9.23 4.60 23.94
N HIS A 540 -9.50 5.50 24.91
CA HIS A 540 -10.68 6.37 24.87
C HIS A 540 -10.68 7.35 23.69
N VAL A 541 -9.52 7.66 23.12
CA VAL A 541 -9.43 8.50 21.92
C VAL A 541 -10.07 7.81 20.71
N PHE A 542 -10.03 6.48 20.66
CA PHE A 542 -10.47 5.70 19.50
C PHE A 542 -11.81 4.99 19.70
N GLY A 543 -12.21 4.81 20.95
CA GLY A 543 -13.43 4.08 21.26
C GLY A 543 -13.93 4.28 22.68
N TYR A 544 -14.96 3.55 23.04
CA TYR A 544 -15.54 3.58 24.38
C TYR A 544 -15.92 2.18 24.89
N GLN A 545 -16.04 2.06 26.19
CA GLN A 545 -16.52 0.84 26.84
C GLN A 545 -18.04 0.80 26.86
N ASP A 546 -18.63 -0.25 26.29
CA ASP A 546 -20.08 -0.40 26.28
C ASP A 546 -20.60 -1.04 27.57
N ARG A 547 -20.98 -0.20 28.51
CA ARG A 547 -21.55 -0.62 29.80
C ARG A 547 -22.92 -1.31 29.68
N GLY A 548 -23.63 -1.13 28.55
CA GLY A 548 -24.94 -1.76 28.32
C GLY A 548 -24.87 -3.28 28.10
N LEU A 549 -23.70 -3.82 27.74
CA LEU A 549 -23.43 -5.23 27.57
C LEU A 549 -22.85 -5.92 28.82
N GLU A 550 -22.53 -5.18 29.87
CA GLU A 550 -21.98 -5.68 31.15
C GLU A 550 -22.86 -6.76 31.79
N ARG A 551 -24.19 -6.65 31.62
CA ARG A 551 -25.15 -7.60 32.25
C ARG A 551 -25.06 -9.04 31.70
N ARG A 552 -24.35 -9.26 30.58
CA ARG A 552 -24.25 -10.58 29.94
C ARG A 552 -22.83 -11.17 29.89
N ARG A 553 -21.77 -10.38 30.12
CA ARG A 553 -20.36 -10.85 30.10
C ARG A 553 -19.58 -10.29 31.28
N ARG A 554 -18.60 -11.06 31.78
CA ARG A 554 -17.70 -10.65 32.89
C ARG A 554 -16.74 -9.49 32.54
N THR A 555 -16.71 -9.01 31.33
CA THR A 555 -15.84 -7.91 30.86
C THR A 555 -16.64 -6.95 29.99
N THR A 556 -16.48 -5.65 30.19
CA THR A 556 -17.09 -4.60 29.37
C THR A 556 -16.41 -4.53 28.02
N PRO A 557 -17.09 -4.85 26.89
CA PRO A 557 -16.46 -4.83 25.58
C PRO A 557 -16.18 -3.39 25.13
N TRP A 558 -15.05 -3.21 24.47
CA TRP A 558 -14.71 -1.99 23.79
C TRP A 558 -15.32 -1.95 22.39
N LEU A 559 -15.82 -0.81 21.99
CA LEU A 559 -16.28 -0.49 20.64
C LEU A 559 -15.45 0.68 20.08
N ILE A 560 -14.92 0.52 18.87
CA ILE A 560 -14.16 1.55 18.17
C ILE A 560 -15.15 2.39 17.36
N ASN A 561 -15.30 3.66 17.72
CA ASN A 561 -16.20 4.59 17.03
C ASN A 561 -15.50 5.78 16.38
N LEU A 562 -14.29 6.09 16.77
CA LEU A 562 -13.43 7.16 16.26
C LEU A 562 -13.99 8.58 16.38
N ASP A 563 -15.06 8.80 17.15
CA ASP A 563 -15.68 10.13 17.28
C ASP A 563 -14.75 11.10 17.98
N GLN A 564 -14.17 10.72 19.14
CA GLN A 564 -13.21 11.57 19.85
C GLN A 564 -11.94 11.85 19.02
N THR A 565 -11.53 10.91 18.17
CA THR A 565 -10.42 11.14 17.24
C THR A 565 -10.76 12.25 16.25
N LEU A 566 -11.96 12.18 15.63
CA LEU A 566 -12.42 13.18 14.66
C LEU A 566 -12.67 14.56 15.30
N GLU A 567 -12.99 14.62 16.59
CA GLU A 567 -13.10 15.87 17.35
C GLU A 567 -11.73 16.47 17.69
N ARG A 568 -10.75 15.61 17.99
CA ARG A 568 -9.44 16.02 18.48
C ARG A 568 -8.48 16.52 17.39
N ILE A 569 -8.63 15.99 16.16
CA ILE A 569 -7.81 16.36 15.00
C ILE A 569 -8.68 16.74 13.80
N PRO A 570 -8.29 17.72 12.98
CA PRO A 570 -9.05 18.17 11.81
C PRO A 570 -8.97 17.21 10.62
N LEU A 571 -8.96 15.89 10.87
CA LEU A 571 -8.74 14.87 9.84
C LEU A 571 -9.76 14.98 8.70
N ALA A 572 -11.04 15.21 8.98
CA ALA A 572 -12.08 15.30 7.96
C ALA A 572 -11.86 16.48 7.01
N ASP A 573 -11.49 17.64 7.54
CA ASP A 573 -11.23 18.84 6.74
C ASP A 573 -9.95 18.69 5.91
N ASP A 574 -8.87 18.16 6.51
CA ASP A 574 -7.62 17.91 5.83
C ASP A 574 -7.78 16.88 4.70
N MET A 575 -8.52 15.82 4.93
CA MET A 575 -8.80 14.81 3.91
C MET A 575 -9.71 15.32 2.79
N ARG A 576 -10.70 16.17 3.12
CA ARG A 576 -11.52 16.83 2.11
C ARG A 576 -10.68 17.73 1.21
N GLU A 577 -9.79 18.53 1.80
CA GLU A 577 -8.86 19.38 1.05
C GLU A 577 -7.92 18.54 0.18
N MET A 578 -7.34 17.48 0.72
CA MET A 578 -6.47 16.56 -0.01
C MET A 578 -7.17 15.96 -1.23
N LEU A 579 -8.35 15.37 -1.04
CA LEU A 579 -9.11 14.72 -2.09
C LEU A 579 -9.57 15.71 -3.17
N ARG A 580 -9.98 16.92 -2.78
CA ARG A 580 -10.32 17.98 -3.71
C ARG A 580 -9.11 18.40 -4.55
N THR A 581 -7.96 18.64 -3.92
CA THR A 581 -6.72 19.04 -4.60
C THR A 581 -6.28 17.97 -5.60
N LEU A 582 -6.31 16.71 -5.21
CA LEU A 582 -5.96 15.60 -6.09
C LEU A 582 -6.96 15.47 -7.25
N ARG A 583 -8.26 15.56 -7.00
CA ARG A 583 -9.30 15.51 -8.04
C ARG A 583 -9.10 16.62 -9.08
N GLU A 584 -8.87 17.84 -8.62
CA GLU A 584 -8.64 18.98 -9.51
C GLU A 584 -7.39 18.78 -10.39
N ALA A 585 -6.30 18.27 -9.82
CA ALA A 585 -5.07 18.02 -10.55
C ALA A 585 -5.19 16.86 -11.56
N TYR A 586 -5.86 15.78 -11.18
CA TYR A 586 -6.08 14.62 -12.06
C TYR A 586 -7.16 14.87 -13.12
N GLY A 587 -8.02 15.89 -12.93
CA GLY A 587 -9.18 16.16 -13.79
C GLY A 587 -10.27 15.10 -13.72
N CYS A 588 -10.24 14.22 -12.72
CA CYS A 588 -11.25 13.19 -12.47
C CYS A 588 -11.30 12.83 -10.98
N HIS A 589 -12.35 12.12 -10.57
CA HIS A 589 -12.42 11.61 -9.21
C HIS A 589 -11.26 10.66 -8.92
N VAL A 590 -10.80 10.68 -7.66
CA VAL A 590 -9.70 9.84 -7.18
C VAL A 590 -10.12 9.07 -5.95
N ASP A 591 -9.49 7.94 -5.71
CA ASP A 591 -9.44 7.28 -4.42
C ASP A 591 -8.00 7.22 -3.87
N ILE A 592 -7.90 7.20 -2.55
CA ILE A 592 -6.62 7.15 -1.86
C ILE A 592 -6.66 6.12 -0.73
N GLU A 593 -5.52 5.51 -0.46
CA GLU A 593 -5.27 4.75 0.77
C GLU A 593 -4.32 5.56 1.65
N PHE A 594 -4.59 5.59 2.94
CA PHE A 594 -3.78 6.34 3.89
C PHE A 594 -3.76 5.73 5.27
N THR A 595 -2.76 6.11 6.06
CA THR A 595 -2.72 5.92 7.51
C THR A 595 -2.52 7.28 8.20
N ALA A 596 -2.91 7.37 9.47
CA ALA A 596 -2.63 8.55 10.27
C ALA A 596 -2.26 8.16 11.71
N ASN A 597 -1.26 8.87 12.24
CA ASN A 597 -0.73 8.63 13.58
C ASN A 597 -0.70 9.93 14.37
N LEU A 598 -1.31 9.90 15.58
CA LEU A 598 -1.29 10.99 16.52
C LEU A 598 0.05 10.96 17.26
N ARG A 599 0.64 12.13 17.48
CA ARG A 599 1.86 12.30 18.24
C ARG A 599 1.56 12.73 19.68
N ALA A 600 2.55 12.55 20.57
CA ALA A 600 2.43 12.93 21.98
C ALA A 600 2.21 14.45 22.19
N ASP A 601 2.64 15.28 21.26
CA ASP A 601 2.44 16.74 21.27
C ASP A 601 1.04 17.20 20.82
N GLY A 602 0.15 16.26 20.50
CA GLY A 602 -1.20 16.52 20.00
C GLY A 602 -1.28 16.77 18.48
N SER A 603 -0.14 16.83 17.77
CA SER A 603 -0.11 16.84 16.32
C SER A 603 -0.37 15.46 15.73
N TYR A 604 -0.57 15.37 14.43
CA TYR A 604 -0.68 14.09 13.75
C TYR A 604 -0.02 14.14 12.37
N LYS A 605 0.30 12.98 11.83
CA LYS A 605 0.86 12.83 10.47
C LYS A 605 0.00 11.89 9.65
N ILE A 606 -0.13 12.20 8.37
CA ILE A 606 -0.82 11.36 7.38
C ILE A 606 0.24 10.72 6.49
N ASN A 607 0.20 9.41 6.35
CA ASN A 607 0.98 8.71 5.32
C ASN A 607 0.04 8.33 4.18
N LEU A 608 0.21 8.98 3.04
CA LEU A 608 -0.47 8.61 1.80
C LEU A 608 0.20 7.36 1.23
N LEU A 609 -0.55 6.28 1.08
CA LEU A 609 -0.06 4.97 0.66
C LEU A 609 -0.33 4.67 -0.82
N GLN A 610 -1.40 5.23 -1.37
CA GLN A 610 -1.82 5.03 -2.75
C GLN A 610 -2.74 6.15 -3.18
N CYS A 611 -2.68 6.52 -4.45
CA CYS A 611 -3.67 7.36 -5.11
C CYS A 611 -3.87 6.85 -6.53
N ARG A 612 -5.12 6.72 -6.93
CA ARG A 612 -5.48 6.33 -8.30
C ARG A 612 -6.68 7.10 -8.81
N PRO A 613 -6.75 7.32 -10.12
CA PRO A 613 -7.93 7.92 -10.74
C PRO A 613 -9.10 6.94 -10.70
N LEU A 614 -10.24 7.40 -10.22
CA LEU A 614 -11.51 6.71 -10.38
C LEU A 614 -12.01 6.96 -11.81
N GLN A 615 -12.00 5.94 -12.65
CA GLN A 615 -12.60 6.09 -13.97
C GLN A 615 -14.10 5.84 -13.92
N ILE A 616 -14.78 6.93 -13.85
CA ILE A 616 -16.18 6.98 -14.15
C ILE A 616 -16.26 7.44 -15.62
N LYS A 617 -16.62 6.56 -16.56
CA LYS A 617 -16.85 7.00 -17.94
C LYS A 617 -17.99 8.02 -17.92
N GLU A 618 -17.70 9.27 -18.20
CA GLU A 618 -18.72 10.22 -18.60
C GLU A 618 -19.43 9.64 -19.82
N CYS A 619 -20.65 9.19 -19.62
CA CYS A 619 -21.49 8.91 -20.77
C CYS A 619 -21.99 10.25 -21.33
N ASP A 620 -21.54 10.56 -22.54
CA ASP A 620 -22.14 11.58 -23.39
C ASP A 620 -23.63 11.30 -23.56
N LEU A 621 -24.45 11.83 -22.71
CA LEU A 621 -25.85 12.10 -23.04
C LEU A 621 -26.38 13.13 -22.04
N ASP A 622 -26.70 14.27 -22.56
CA ASP A 622 -27.50 15.32 -21.93
C ASP A 622 -28.92 14.78 -21.66
N VAL A 623 -29.09 14.03 -20.56
CA VAL A 623 -30.37 13.48 -20.15
C VAL A 623 -31.05 14.42 -19.15
N SER A 624 -31.30 15.65 -19.58
CA SER A 624 -32.07 16.64 -18.79
C SER A 624 -33.57 16.39 -18.80
N VAL A 625 -34.08 15.37 -19.49
CA VAL A 625 -35.52 15.11 -19.62
C VAL A 625 -35.93 13.91 -18.75
N ARG A 626 -36.63 14.22 -17.66
CA ARG A 626 -37.29 13.18 -16.86
C ARG A 626 -38.42 12.53 -17.66
N PRO A 627 -38.41 11.19 -17.84
CA PRO A 627 -39.53 10.54 -18.51
C PRO A 627 -40.78 10.65 -17.63
N ARG A 628 -41.84 11.25 -18.18
CA ARG A 628 -43.16 11.16 -17.58
C ARG A 628 -43.74 9.79 -17.91
N VAL A 629 -43.73 8.87 -16.97
CA VAL A 629 -44.21 7.51 -17.16
C VAL A 629 -45.55 7.34 -16.46
N ALA A 630 -46.51 6.73 -17.13
CA ALA A 630 -47.77 6.36 -16.48
C ALA A 630 -47.54 5.28 -15.43
N SER A 631 -48.11 5.39 -14.25
CA SER A 631 -47.90 4.50 -13.11
C SER A 631 -48.05 3.00 -13.42
N GLN A 632 -48.95 2.66 -14.37
CA GLN A 632 -49.17 1.30 -14.82
C GLN A 632 -48.01 0.69 -15.59
N ASN A 633 -47.09 1.52 -16.11
CA ASN A 633 -45.91 1.07 -16.85
C ASN A 633 -44.65 1.01 -15.94
N VAL A 634 -44.75 1.49 -14.69
CA VAL A 634 -43.64 1.46 -13.72
C VAL A 634 -43.51 0.07 -13.15
N ILE A 635 -42.31 -0.53 -13.28
CA ILE A 635 -41.96 -1.81 -12.67
C ILE A 635 -41.26 -1.60 -11.33
N MET A 636 -40.32 -0.64 -11.27
CA MET A 636 -39.61 -0.32 -10.04
C MET A 636 -39.38 1.20 -9.97
N GLU A 637 -39.62 1.76 -8.80
CA GLU A 637 -39.17 3.09 -8.41
C GLU A 637 -38.37 2.97 -7.13
N ALA A 638 -37.10 3.36 -7.17
CA ALA A 638 -36.21 3.27 -6.05
C ALA A 638 -35.66 4.66 -5.71
N HIS A 639 -35.71 4.97 -4.42
CA HIS A 639 -35.07 6.17 -3.84
C HIS A 639 -34.02 5.73 -2.85
N GLY A 640 -32.80 6.24 -2.99
CA GLY A 640 -31.85 6.19 -1.88
C GLY A 640 -30.54 5.51 -2.07
N ALA A 641 -30.25 4.76 -3.06
CA ALA A 641 -28.92 4.30 -3.36
C ALA A 641 -28.77 4.05 -4.85
N VAL A 642 -28.31 5.07 -5.55
CA VAL A 642 -27.96 5.01 -6.96
C VAL A 642 -26.47 5.30 -7.07
N LEU A 643 -25.67 4.29 -7.38
CA LEU A 643 -24.25 4.39 -7.56
C LEU A 643 -23.89 4.20 -9.03
N GLY A 644 -23.33 5.19 -9.62
CA GLY A 644 -23.06 5.27 -11.04
C GLY A 644 -23.69 6.52 -11.62
N TYR A 645 -23.32 6.84 -12.86
CA TYR A 645 -23.77 8.08 -13.48
C TYR A 645 -25.23 8.05 -13.87
N GLN A 646 -25.77 9.25 -13.98
CA GLN A 646 -27.07 9.45 -14.61
C GLN A 646 -27.12 8.78 -15.98
N ARG A 647 -28.07 7.84 -16.17
CA ARG A 647 -28.19 7.04 -17.39
C ARG A 647 -29.62 6.74 -17.71
N MET A 648 -29.87 6.56 -19.00
CA MET A 648 -31.02 5.85 -19.51
C MET A 648 -30.52 4.61 -20.25
N LEU A 649 -30.94 3.40 -19.79
CA LEU A 649 -30.49 2.13 -20.32
C LEU A 649 -31.65 1.29 -20.83
N ASP A 650 -31.51 0.76 -22.01
CA ASP A 650 -32.42 -0.26 -22.53
C ASP A 650 -32.00 -1.64 -21.99
N ILE A 651 -32.84 -2.23 -21.16
CA ILE A 651 -32.61 -3.53 -20.55
C ILE A 651 -33.22 -4.62 -21.42
N SER A 652 -32.41 -5.47 -22.02
CA SER A 652 -32.86 -6.58 -22.83
C SER A 652 -33.24 -7.81 -21.99
N ARG A 653 -32.63 -7.93 -20.80
CA ARG A 653 -32.86 -9.04 -19.88
C ARG A 653 -32.84 -8.58 -18.43
N LEU A 654 -33.91 -8.88 -17.69
CA LEU A 654 -33.97 -8.72 -16.24
C LEU A 654 -33.92 -10.12 -15.59
N ILE A 655 -32.90 -10.39 -14.81
CA ILE A 655 -32.75 -11.60 -14.01
C ILE A 655 -33.19 -11.27 -12.58
N TYR A 656 -34.32 -11.81 -12.17
CA TYR A 656 -34.90 -11.56 -10.85
C TYR A 656 -34.77 -12.78 -9.97
N VAL A 657 -34.04 -12.64 -8.86
CA VAL A 657 -33.98 -13.64 -7.79
C VAL A 657 -35.07 -13.31 -6.77
N VAL A 658 -36.06 -14.20 -6.65
CA VAL A 658 -37.22 -13.99 -5.80
C VAL A 658 -36.83 -14.08 -4.32
N PRO A 659 -36.87 -12.95 -3.54
CA PRO A 659 -36.34 -12.94 -2.18
C PRO A 659 -36.96 -13.99 -1.25
N SER A 660 -38.29 -14.13 -1.27
CA SER A 660 -39.01 -15.10 -0.42
C SER A 660 -38.63 -16.53 -0.74
N ALA A 661 -38.51 -16.90 -2.00
CA ALA A 661 -38.12 -18.26 -2.42
C ALA A 661 -36.65 -18.54 -2.12
N TYR A 662 -35.78 -17.61 -2.44
CA TYR A 662 -34.33 -17.71 -2.19
C TYR A 662 -34.01 -17.81 -0.70
N GLY A 663 -34.63 -17.00 0.15
CA GLY A 663 -34.39 -16.96 1.58
C GLY A 663 -34.67 -18.26 2.33
N HIS A 664 -35.52 -19.14 1.78
CA HIS A 664 -35.83 -20.47 2.35
C HIS A 664 -34.90 -21.59 1.85
N LEU A 665 -33.98 -21.29 0.90
CA LEU A 665 -33.07 -22.30 0.38
C LEU A 665 -31.97 -22.67 1.38
N PRO A 666 -31.56 -23.96 1.45
CA PRO A 666 -30.35 -24.39 2.12
C PRO A 666 -29.10 -23.68 1.52
N THR A 667 -28.06 -23.48 2.32
CA THR A 667 -26.81 -22.79 1.91
C THR A 667 -26.22 -23.37 0.63
N GLN A 668 -26.15 -24.69 0.48
CA GLN A 668 -25.62 -25.31 -0.74
C GLN A 668 -26.43 -24.95 -1.99
N GLN A 669 -27.73 -24.88 -1.89
CA GLN A 669 -28.59 -24.51 -3.01
C GLN A 669 -28.45 -23.00 -3.38
N ARG A 670 -28.15 -22.13 -2.42
CA ARG A 670 -27.86 -20.73 -2.69
C ARG A 670 -26.60 -20.55 -3.55
N HIS A 671 -25.57 -21.37 -3.34
CA HIS A 671 -24.41 -21.42 -4.23
C HIS A 671 -24.78 -21.92 -5.63
N SER A 672 -25.69 -22.89 -5.76
CA SER A 672 -26.18 -23.36 -7.06
C SER A 672 -26.90 -22.23 -7.81
N VAL A 673 -27.72 -21.44 -7.12
CA VAL A 673 -28.37 -20.25 -7.71
C VAL A 673 -27.31 -19.22 -8.19
N ALA A 674 -26.26 -18.99 -7.42
CA ALA A 674 -25.18 -18.08 -7.84
C ALA A 674 -24.49 -18.56 -9.14
N ARG A 675 -24.19 -19.85 -9.26
CA ARG A 675 -23.62 -20.44 -10.49
C ARG A 675 -24.61 -20.37 -11.68
N LEU A 676 -25.90 -20.58 -11.41
CA LEU A 676 -26.94 -20.41 -12.41
C LEU A 676 -26.96 -18.98 -12.97
N ILE A 677 -26.90 -17.98 -12.10
CA ILE A 677 -26.82 -16.57 -12.51
C ILE A 677 -25.60 -16.33 -13.38
N GLY A 678 -24.42 -16.84 -13.00
CA GLY A 678 -23.21 -16.74 -13.80
C GLY A 678 -23.36 -17.33 -15.21
N ARG A 679 -24.06 -18.45 -15.35
CA ARG A 679 -24.40 -19.04 -16.66
C ARG A 679 -25.37 -18.16 -17.45
N LEU A 680 -26.43 -17.64 -16.83
CA LEU A 680 -27.43 -16.78 -17.47
C LEU A 680 -26.88 -15.46 -17.98
N THR A 681 -25.86 -14.89 -17.31
CA THR A 681 -25.23 -13.65 -17.73
C THR A 681 -24.28 -13.83 -18.91
N HIS A 682 -23.90 -15.08 -19.25
CA HIS A 682 -22.95 -15.43 -20.30
C HIS A 682 -23.54 -16.34 -21.38
N VAL A 683 -24.82 -16.66 -21.34
CA VAL A 683 -25.46 -17.63 -22.23
C VAL A 683 -25.51 -17.17 -23.70
N ASP A 684 -25.49 -15.86 -23.92
CA ASP A 684 -25.54 -15.20 -25.23
C ASP A 684 -24.86 -13.83 -25.21
N ASP A 685 -25.00 -13.08 -26.32
CA ASP A 685 -24.38 -11.75 -26.49
C ASP A 685 -25.11 -10.61 -25.77
N ALA A 686 -26.24 -10.86 -25.08
CA ALA A 686 -26.95 -9.82 -24.33
C ALA A 686 -26.09 -9.20 -23.22
N GLY A 687 -25.24 -10.01 -22.56
CA GLY A 687 -24.26 -9.52 -21.60
C GLY A 687 -23.17 -8.66 -22.23
N LYS A 688 -22.65 -9.07 -23.39
CA LYS A 688 -21.59 -8.31 -24.09
C LYS A 688 -22.02 -6.89 -24.48
N ASN A 689 -23.31 -6.69 -24.72
CA ASN A 689 -23.88 -5.38 -25.08
C ASN A 689 -24.28 -4.52 -23.87
N GLY A 690 -24.00 -4.98 -22.64
CA GLY A 690 -24.30 -4.23 -21.41
C GLY A 690 -25.81 -3.98 -21.18
N ARG A 691 -26.65 -4.96 -21.46
CA ARG A 691 -28.12 -4.85 -21.39
C ARG A 691 -28.80 -5.77 -20.38
N ILE A 692 -28.03 -6.36 -19.47
CA ILE A 692 -28.57 -7.25 -18.42
C ILE A 692 -28.68 -6.46 -17.13
N MET A 693 -29.83 -6.59 -16.45
CA MET A 693 -30.07 -6.12 -15.09
C MET A 693 -30.27 -7.30 -14.17
N LEU A 694 -29.56 -7.31 -13.04
CA LEU A 694 -29.80 -8.22 -11.93
C LEU A 694 -30.64 -7.53 -10.85
N LEU A 695 -31.61 -8.23 -10.31
CA LEU A 695 -32.46 -7.76 -9.22
C LEU A 695 -32.64 -8.90 -8.22
N GLY A 696 -32.27 -8.71 -6.95
CA GLY A 696 -32.42 -9.79 -5.98
C GLY A 696 -32.06 -9.43 -4.55
N PRO A 697 -32.20 -10.41 -3.63
CA PRO A 697 -32.08 -10.19 -2.19
C PRO A 697 -30.68 -9.97 -1.69
N GLY A 698 -30.55 -9.06 -0.75
CA GLY A 698 -29.35 -8.87 0.06
C GLY A 698 -28.11 -8.51 -0.73
N ARG A 699 -26.96 -8.88 -0.18
CA ARG A 699 -25.66 -8.59 -0.77
C ARG A 699 -25.31 -9.55 -1.88
N TRP A 700 -24.97 -9.04 -3.03
CA TRP A 700 -24.41 -9.85 -4.10
C TRP A 700 -22.87 -9.91 -3.94
N GLY A 701 -22.29 -11.08 -4.21
CA GLY A 701 -20.84 -11.29 -4.02
C GLY A 701 -20.42 -11.56 -2.58
N THR A 702 -21.35 -11.75 -1.68
CA THR A 702 -21.06 -12.10 -0.28
C THR A 702 -20.47 -13.50 -0.16
N LYS A 703 -19.53 -13.69 0.79
CA LYS A 703 -19.05 -15.04 1.17
C LYS A 703 -20.02 -15.79 2.07
N MET A 704 -21.02 -15.09 2.62
CA MET A 704 -22.05 -15.66 3.51
C MET A 704 -23.41 -15.69 2.79
N PRO A 705 -23.83 -16.85 2.28
CA PRO A 705 -25.08 -16.98 1.52
C PRO A 705 -26.35 -16.60 2.29
N GLU A 706 -26.25 -16.50 3.60
CA GLU A 706 -27.32 -16.05 4.50
C GLU A 706 -27.60 -14.53 4.34
N LEU A 707 -26.63 -13.76 3.86
CA LEU A 707 -26.74 -12.32 3.72
C LEU A 707 -27.10 -11.87 2.29
N GLY A 708 -27.08 -12.79 1.31
CA GLY A 708 -27.36 -12.43 -0.07
C GLY A 708 -26.94 -13.51 -1.07
N VAL A 709 -26.67 -13.13 -2.30
CA VAL A 709 -26.36 -14.04 -3.40
C VAL A 709 -24.84 -14.17 -3.57
N PRO A 710 -24.22 -15.35 -3.32
CA PRO A 710 -22.77 -15.53 -3.29
C PRO A 710 -22.16 -15.70 -4.70
N VAL A 711 -22.43 -14.76 -5.60
CA VAL A 711 -21.82 -14.75 -6.93
C VAL A 711 -20.36 -14.30 -6.84
N ALA A 712 -19.49 -14.88 -7.65
CA ALA A 712 -18.20 -14.28 -7.91
C ALA A 712 -18.39 -13.11 -8.90
N PHE A 713 -17.60 -12.04 -8.74
CA PHE A 713 -17.69 -10.90 -9.64
C PHE A 713 -17.53 -11.31 -11.13
N GLY A 714 -16.65 -12.27 -11.39
CA GLY A 714 -16.48 -12.84 -12.73
C GLY A 714 -17.74 -13.46 -13.32
N GLU A 715 -18.74 -13.82 -12.53
CA GLU A 715 -20.00 -14.39 -12.99
C GLU A 715 -21.01 -13.31 -13.42
N ILE A 716 -20.81 -12.07 -12.96
CA ILE A 716 -21.74 -10.96 -13.24
C ILE A 716 -21.08 -9.76 -13.94
N ASN A 717 -19.83 -9.88 -14.36
CA ASN A 717 -19.08 -8.79 -14.99
C ASN A 717 -19.59 -8.32 -16.35
N THR A 718 -20.53 -9.03 -16.94
CA THR A 718 -21.22 -8.63 -18.20
C THR A 718 -22.52 -7.86 -17.95
N VAL A 719 -22.88 -7.66 -16.68
CA VAL A 719 -24.13 -7.03 -16.27
C VAL A 719 -24.00 -5.52 -16.29
N ALA A 720 -25.03 -4.81 -16.80
CA ALA A 720 -25.04 -3.36 -16.79
C ALA A 720 -25.54 -2.77 -15.47
N VAL A 721 -26.46 -3.47 -14.80
CA VAL A 721 -27.13 -2.98 -13.59
C VAL A 721 -27.26 -4.09 -12.57
N LEU A 722 -26.84 -3.79 -11.35
CA LEU A 722 -27.06 -4.63 -10.17
C LEU A 722 -27.97 -3.90 -9.18
N CYS A 723 -29.12 -4.50 -8.86
CA CYS A 723 -30.04 -3.96 -7.87
C CYS A 723 -30.19 -4.94 -6.70
N GLU A 724 -29.78 -4.49 -5.52
CA GLU A 724 -29.92 -5.24 -4.27
C GLU A 724 -31.21 -4.82 -3.56
N ILE A 725 -31.97 -5.79 -3.09
CA ILE A 725 -33.21 -5.58 -2.32
C ILE A 725 -32.94 -5.88 -0.84
N ASP A 726 -33.34 -4.98 0.07
CA ASP A 726 -33.22 -5.16 1.51
C ASP A 726 -34.23 -6.16 2.10
N ALA A 727 -34.41 -7.27 1.41
CA ALA A 727 -35.35 -8.31 1.80
C ALA A 727 -34.81 -9.69 1.50
N MET A 728 -35.09 -10.65 2.40
CA MET A 728 -34.74 -12.05 2.19
C MET A 728 -35.93 -12.94 2.56
N HIS A 729 -36.25 -13.07 3.84
CA HIS A 729 -37.43 -13.78 4.32
C HIS A 729 -38.01 -13.02 5.52
N GLU A 730 -39.16 -13.43 6.03
CA GLU A 730 -39.81 -12.81 7.19
C GLU A 730 -38.86 -12.73 8.38
N GLY A 731 -38.64 -11.50 8.86
CA GLY A 731 -37.75 -11.19 10.00
C GLY A 731 -36.28 -11.05 9.70
N LEU A 732 -35.80 -11.16 8.46
CA LEU A 732 -34.45 -10.90 8.05
C LEU A 732 -34.37 -9.80 6.98
N THR A 733 -33.82 -8.67 7.36
CA THR A 733 -33.47 -7.56 6.44
C THR A 733 -31.96 -7.55 6.25
N PRO A 734 -31.43 -8.04 5.13
CA PRO A 734 -29.99 -8.06 4.89
C PRO A 734 -29.47 -6.65 4.60
N ASP A 735 -28.28 -6.36 5.08
CA ASP A 735 -27.56 -5.17 4.64
C ASP A 735 -27.19 -5.25 3.16
N LEU A 736 -27.19 -4.09 2.49
CA LEU A 736 -26.74 -4.02 1.10
C LEU A 736 -25.22 -3.90 0.98
N SER A 737 -24.65 -4.19 -0.21
CA SER A 737 -23.20 -4.21 -0.48
C SER A 737 -22.53 -2.83 -0.44
N LEU A 738 -23.22 -1.81 -0.04
CA LEU A 738 -22.76 -0.43 0.01
C LEU A 738 -21.37 -0.31 0.67
N GLY A 739 -20.33 -0.09 -0.15
CA GLY A 739 -18.97 0.15 0.33
C GLY A 739 -18.10 -1.07 0.59
N THR A 740 -18.33 -2.23 -0.03
CA THR A 740 -17.44 -3.40 0.00
C THR A 740 -16.36 -3.31 -1.10
N HIS A 741 -15.38 -4.25 -1.08
CA HIS A 741 -14.41 -4.42 -2.17
C HIS A 741 -15.07 -4.59 -3.55
N PHE A 742 -16.26 -5.15 -3.58
CA PHE A 742 -17.13 -5.29 -4.74
C PHE A 742 -17.54 -3.95 -5.35
N PHE A 743 -17.61 -2.88 -4.53
CA PHE A 743 -17.89 -1.53 -4.99
C PHE A 743 -16.89 -1.03 -6.04
N HIS A 744 -15.59 -1.26 -5.84
CA HIS A 744 -14.57 -0.87 -6.81
C HIS A 744 -14.76 -1.59 -8.15
N GLU A 745 -15.08 -2.88 -8.12
CA GLU A 745 -15.34 -3.65 -9.33
C GLU A 745 -16.58 -3.17 -10.07
N LEU A 746 -17.62 -2.79 -9.34
CA LEU A 746 -18.82 -2.20 -9.94
C LEU A 746 -18.51 -0.88 -10.65
N VAL A 747 -17.76 -0.02 -9.99
CA VAL A 747 -17.36 1.28 -10.56
C VAL A 747 -16.44 1.09 -11.78
N GLU A 748 -15.44 0.22 -11.68
CA GLU A 748 -14.49 -0.06 -12.77
C GLU A 748 -15.16 -0.65 -14.01
N MET A 749 -16.14 -1.52 -13.82
CA MET A 749 -16.90 -2.08 -14.94
C MET A 749 -17.99 -1.15 -15.47
N ASN A 750 -18.09 0.04 -14.87
CA ASN A 750 -19.16 0.98 -15.19
C ASN A 750 -20.57 0.35 -15.01
N MET A 751 -20.70 -0.55 -14.03
CA MET A 751 -21.95 -1.20 -13.67
C MET A 751 -22.72 -0.25 -12.75
N LEU A 752 -23.98 0.04 -13.14
CA LEU A 752 -24.86 0.82 -12.28
C LEU A 752 -25.31 -0.04 -11.10
N TYR A 753 -25.11 0.46 -9.89
CA TYR A 753 -25.58 -0.20 -8.69
C TYR A 753 -26.80 0.54 -8.11
N LEU A 754 -27.80 -0.24 -7.72
CA LEU A 754 -29.02 0.26 -7.10
C LEU A 754 -29.28 -0.47 -5.78
N GLY A 755 -29.64 0.28 -4.74
CA GLY A 755 -30.15 -0.27 -3.49
C GLY A 755 -31.65 0.01 -3.37
N TYR A 756 -32.46 -1.03 -3.29
CA TYR A 756 -33.91 -0.91 -3.09
C TYR A 756 -34.28 -1.24 -1.65
N PHE A 757 -34.82 -0.25 -0.94
CA PHE A 757 -35.25 -0.36 0.46
C PHE A 757 -36.76 -0.41 0.54
N ARG A 758 -37.34 -1.56 0.92
CA ARG A 758 -38.79 -1.80 0.97
C ARG A 758 -39.53 -0.79 1.88
N ALA A 759 -38.96 -0.50 3.03
CA ALA A 759 -39.59 0.39 4.02
C ALA A 759 -39.50 1.86 3.67
N ARG A 760 -38.75 2.24 2.63
CA ARG A 760 -38.51 3.66 2.31
C ARG A 760 -39.69 4.24 1.56
N ARG A 761 -40.21 5.38 2.06
CA ARG A 761 -41.34 6.09 1.44
C ARG A 761 -40.99 6.52 0.01
N GLY A 762 -41.86 6.21 -0.92
CA GLY A 762 -41.70 6.53 -2.35
C GLY A 762 -41.12 5.35 -3.15
N ASN A 763 -40.57 4.32 -2.53
CA ASN A 763 -40.15 3.12 -3.24
C ASN A 763 -41.39 2.26 -3.63
N HIS A 764 -41.35 1.76 -4.85
CA HIS A 764 -42.36 0.89 -5.41
C HIS A 764 -41.70 -0.24 -6.24
N LEU A 765 -42.14 -1.48 -6.01
CA LEU A 765 -41.76 -2.64 -6.82
C LEU A 765 -43.03 -3.39 -7.23
N ASN A 766 -43.26 -3.52 -8.53
CA ASN A 766 -44.40 -4.23 -9.08
C ASN A 766 -44.15 -5.74 -9.05
N GLU A 767 -44.29 -6.32 -7.85
CA GLU A 767 -44.07 -7.77 -7.64
C GLU A 767 -45.06 -8.62 -8.48
N GLU A 768 -46.25 -8.10 -8.76
CA GLU A 768 -47.26 -8.80 -9.59
C GLU A 768 -46.76 -8.94 -11.04
N TYR A 769 -46.24 -7.86 -11.65
CA TYR A 769 -45.62 -7.92 -12.97
C TYR A 769 -44.44 -8.90 -12.97
N LEU A 770 -43.55 -8.83 -11.99
CA LEU A 770 -42.38 -9.71 -11.89
C LEU A 770 -42.77 -11.18 -11.75
N ALA A 771 -43.90 -11.47 -11.11
CA ALA A 771 -44.44 -12.85 -10.92
C ALA A 771 -45.20 -13.38 -12.15
N GLN A 772 -45.90 -12.49 -12.89
CA GLN A 772 -46.79 -12.94 -14.00
C GLN A 772 -46.09 -12.92 -15.37
N ALA A 773 -45.04 -12.08 -15.56
CA ALA A 773 -44.31 -12.02 -16.81
C ALA A 773 -43.70 -13.38 -17.22
N PRO A 774 -43.64 -13.73 -18.50
CA PRO A 774 -43.06 -15.00 -18.96
C PRO A 774 -41.62 -15.19 -18.43
N ASN A 775 -41.33 -16.36 -17.89
CA ASN A 775 -40.02 -16.73 -17.41
C ASN A 775 -39.26 -17.53 -18.46
N LEU A 776 -38.22 -16.95 -19.06
CA LEU A 776 -37.44 -17.55 -20.12
C LEU A 776 -36.32 -18.48 -19.62
N LEU A 777 -36.22 -18.76 -18.32
CA LEU A 777 -35.19 -19.62 -17.75
C LEU A 777 -35.13 -20.99 -18.46
N GLY A 778 -36.26 -21.65 -18.62
CA GLY A 778 -36.37 -22.98 -19.24
C GLY A 778 -36.03 -22.98 -20.75
N GLU A 779 -36.20 -21.84 -21.43
CA GLU A 779 -35.82 -21.69 -22.86
C GLU A 779 -34.30 -21.48 -22.99
N LEU A 780 -33.71 -20.66 -22.14
CA LEU A 780 -32.29 -20.33 -22.17
C LEU A 780 -31.39 -21.45 -21.59
N LEU A 781 -31.84 -22.09 -20.54
CA LEU A 781 -31.15 -23.18 -19.85
C LEU A 781 -32.16 -24.27 -19.47
N PRO A 782 -32.51 -25.18 -20.39
CA PRO A 782 -33.53 -26.24 -20.15
C PRO A 782 -33.20 -27.10 -18.93
N ASP A 783 -31.92 -27.42 -18.71
CA ASP A 783 -31.46 -28.26 -17.58
C ASP A 783 -31.69 -27.61 -16.24
N GLU A 784 -31.91 -26.30 -16.18
CA GLU A 784 -32.07 -25.50 -14.97
C GLU A 784 -33.53 -25.05 -14.72
N ALA A 785 -34.49 -25.56 -15.51
CA ALA A 785 -35.90 -25.19 -15.42
C ALA A 785 -36.50 -25.40 -14.01
N GLY A 786 -35.95 -26.33 -13.22
CA GLY A 786 -36.33 -26.58 -11.83
C GLY A 786 -36.19 -25.37 -10.90
N TRP A 787 -35.36 -24.38 -11.25
CA TRP A 787 -35.15 -23.16 -10.48
C TRP A 787 -36.14 -22.04 -10.81
N ALA A 788 -37.11 -22.24 -11.68
CA ALA A 788 -38.05 -21.22 -12.18
C ALA A 788 -38.82 -20.47 -11.09
N ASN A 789 -39.04 -21.09 -9.92
CA ASN A 789 -39.68 -20.47 -8.76
C ASN A 789 -38.72 -19.51 -7.99
N VAL A 790 -37.41 -19.70 -8.14
CA VAL A 790 -36.37 -18.95 -7.42
C VAL A 790 -35.75 -17.89 -8.32
N VAL A 791 -35.51 -18.23 -9.59
CA VAL A 791 -34.85 -17.34 -10.57
C VAL A 791 -35.80 -17.14 -11.75
N ARG A 792 -36.13 -15.91 -12.03
CA ARG A 792 -36.96 -15.51 -13.17
C ARG A 792 -36.15 -14.68 -14.14
N VAL A 793 -36.19 -15.06 -15.40
CA VAL A 793 -35.51 -14.35 -16.48
C VAL A 793 -36.58 -13.71 -17.35
N LEU A 794 -36.66 -12.40 -17.32
CA LEU A 794 -37.69 -11.60 -17.97
C LEU A 794 -37.09 -10.79 -19.12
N CYS A 795 -37.78 -10.74 -20.24
CA CYS A 795 -37.48 -9.86 -21.36
C CYS A 795 -38.64 -8.90 -21.61
N PRO A 796 -38.41 -7.75 -22.25
CA PRO A 796 -39.48 -6.82 -22.59
C PRO A 796 -40.51 -7.52 -23.52
N PRO A 797 -41.83 -7.27 -23.33
CA PRO A 797 -42.85 -7.78 -24.25
C PRO A 797 -42.68 -7.25 -25.66
N ALA A 798 -43.17 -7.99 -26.67
CA ALA A 798 -43.12 -7.55 -28.05
C ALA A 798 -43.70 -6.14 -28.25
N GLY A 799 -43.01 -5.29 -29.00
CA GLY A 799 -43.39 -3.87 -29.22
C GLY A 799 -43.21 -2.94 -28.02
N ARG A 800 -42.47 -3.41 -27.01
CA ARG A 800 -42.09 -2.57 -25.84
C ARG A 800 -40.60 -2.71 -25.50
N ARG A 801 -40.06 -1.66 -24.90
CA ARG A 801 -38.70 -1.64 -24.36
C ARG A 801 -38.76 -1.58 -22.83
N LEU A 802 -37.87 -2.27 -22.16
CA LEU A 802 -37.66 -2.13 -20.74
C LEU A 802 -36.55 -1.10 -20.52
N VAL A 803 -36.87 0.05 -19.94
CA VAL A 803 -35.97 1.18 -19.79
C VAL A 803 -35.72 1.45 -18.34
N LEU A 804 -34.46 1.58 -17.96
CA LEU A 804 -34.03 2.08 -16.66
C LEU A 804 -33.52 3.51 -16.81
N SER A 805 -34.13 4.43 -16.06
CA SER A 805 -33.64 5.80 -15.87
C SER A 805 -33.09 5.91 -14.45
N ALA A 806 -31.80 6.27 -14.30
CA ALA A 806 -31.16 6.41 -13.02
C ALA A 806 -30.50 7.80 -12.89
N ASP A 807 -30.73 8.43 -11.75
CA ASP A 807 -30.20 9.74 -11.39
C ASP A 807 -29.46 9.66 -10.05
N HIS A 808 -28.13 9.75 -10.09
CA HIS A 808 -27.31 9.68 -8.89
C HIS A 808 -27.34 10.96 -8.05
N MET A 809 -27.64 12.11 -8.65
CA MET A 809 -27.76 13.38 -7.93
C MET A 809 -29.03 13.42 -7.09
N GLU A 810 -30.14 12.95 -7.65
CA GLU A 810 -31.42 12.85 -6.94
C GLU A 810 -31.54 11.52 -6.16
N GLN A 811 -30.59 10.62 -6.29
CA GLN A 811 -30.62 9.28 -5.71
C GLN A 811 -31.93 8.54 -6.04
N LYS A 812 -32.33 8.59 -7.31
CA LYS A 812 -33.55 8.02 -7.82
C LYS A 812 -33.31 7.14 -9.04
N ALA A 813 -33.96 5.97 -9.06
CA ALA A 813 -33.99 5.10 -10.23
C ALA A 813 -35.42 4.68 -10.57
N LEU A 814 -35.73 4.65 -11.87
CA LEU A 814 -37.06 4.28 -12.40
C LEU A 814 -36.90 3.24 -13.49
N LEU A 815 -37.40 2.04 -13.28
CA LEU A 815 -37.50 0.97 -14.27
C LEU A 815 -38.93 0.89 -14.81
N PHE A 816 -39.12 1.00 -16.12
CA PHE A 816 -40.43 1.11 -16.73
C PHE A 816 -40.50 0.52 -18.15
N LEU A 817 -41.71 0.20 -18.60
CA LEU A 817 -42.01 -0.20 -19.96
C LEU A 817 -42.29 1.02 -20.83
N ALA A 818 -41.49 1.23 -21.88
CA ALA A 818 -41.70 2.24 -22.93
C ALA A 818 -42.24 1.58 -24.22
N ALA A 819 -42.91 2.33 -25.06
CA ALA A 819 -43.19 1.91 -26.43
C ALA A 819 -41.88 1.85 -27.24
N GLU A 820 -41.75 0.98 -28.22
CA GLU A 820 -40.62 0.92 -29.13
C GLU A 820 -40.34 2.23 -29.86
#